data_23368a3de941ca892646a79ef60603fc
#
_entry.id   23368a3de941ca892646a79ef60603fc
#
_cell.length_a   1.000
_cell.length_b   1.000
_cell.length_c   1.000
_cell.angle_alpha   90.00
_cell.angle_beta   90.00
_cell.angle_gamma   90.00
#
_symmetry.space_group_name_H-M   'P 1'
#
loop_
_entity.id
_entity.type
_entity.pdbx_description
1 polymer ?
#
loop_
_entity_poly.entity_id
_entity_poly.type
_entity_poly.pdbx_seq_one_letter_code
_entity_poly.pdbx_strand_id
1 'polypeptide(L)'
;MRFFHKKKSEETKVVEEKKPSKLSVFASTHPIIYNIILSLCLCFFVEALSRHSVISAALFVVKHPVPFLYNSYVIFVLYSISFLFRRRRFVRNLVSAVFILLGIINCIVLLNRVTPFGFTDFNMIGDLLTMQGTSYFTPFEGVLCGIALVVYVFFTIKSFRKGTRNLDPKPKKKAYAIVLALFISLPVSTFGLQAAGGLQSYFGNLAQGYLDNGYLYGFSMSMFGRGMRKPALYSESTVKSLVKKDEATALKVTQNEVAAGELTDTGSQYSTMDSESGPNIIVILLESYLDPAEVKFLGTSEDPNPYFHELEKNYSTGYCTVPVVGAGTCNTEFEVLTGMSVRFFGPGEYPQKTILKKTDCESVAADLRSVGYHSHVVHNNGGNFYSRRNAFSMMGFDTFQSKEMLDITEYTPLGSWPTDDILTGATKDALDRTKGSDFVYTITVSTHGNYPTEKVIANPEIKVTANGKSEEVNNQWEYYVNMIHRQDEWLRSYIDMLSQRNEPTLLIAFGDHIPTLGINDYELKSGDLYKTKYITWNNFGMEKQDKDLASYQLTSEFLNRLGFHEGTMVSYHQRMMDKGENAASLNYMNGLDELQYDLLYGKRYAYNGEDKYPATDIEMGIGNVLIDKMYHFNNRVYIYGTRFTRWSHVYVNGESVKTKYKSGQVLAISDKVVKDGDIVTVRQMGSNDTLFRQSNMAVYHDSKVTAKDKSSDDNEEPSTEDSDDNQ
;
A
#
# COMPACT_ATOMS: atom_id res chain seq x y z
N MET A 1 74.14 -9.29 -44.46
CA MET A 1 73.41 -9.87 -43.33
C MET A 1 72.08 -10.45 -43.86
N ARG A 2 71.93 -11.77 -43.85
CA ARG A 2 70.80 -12.49 -44.40
C ARG A 2 69.73 -12.60 -43.31
N PHE A 3 68.51 -12.10 -43.55
CA PHE A 3 67.36 -12.38 -42.71
C PHE A 3 66.62 -13.61 -43.20
N PHE A 4 66.46 -14.59 -42.27
CA PHE A 4 65.74 -15.82 -42.49
C PHE A 4 64.21 -15.56 -42.58
N HIS A 5 63.64 -15.94 -43.70
CA HIS A 5 62.19 -16.13 -43.84
C HIS A 5 61.81 -17.53 -43.32
N LYS A 6 61.16 -17.57 -42.17
CA LYS A 6 60.54 -18.79 -41.61
C LYS A 6 59.11 -18.90 -42.19
N LYS A 7 58.93 -19.80 -43.15
CA LYS A 7 57.63 -20.18 -43.67
C LYS A 7 56.82 -20.84 -42.57
N LYS A 8 55.75 -20.26 -42.07
CA LYS A 8 54.83 -20.87 -41.15
C LYS A 8 53.87 -21.73 -41.96
N SER A 9 53.94 -23.05 -41.82
CA SER A 9 52.96 -23.99 -42.36
C SER A 9 51.63 -23.77 -41.63
N GLU A 10 50.60 -23.36 -42.39
CA GLU A 10 49.21 -23.36 -41.93
C GLU A 10 48.73 -24.82 -41.85
N GLU A 11 48.76 -25.38 -40.69
CA GLU A 11 47.95 -26.55 -40.35
C GLU A 11 46.48 -26.17 -40.44
N THR A 12 45.80 -26.56 -41.50
CA THR A 12 44.37 -26.50 -41.65
C THR A 12 43.76 -27.46 -40.61
N LYS A 13 43.39 -26.92 -39.43
CA LYS A 13 42.57 -27.67 -38.49
C LYS A 13 41.22 -27.94 -39.17
N VAL A 14 41.04 -29.16 -39.62
CA VAL A 14 39.74 -29.71 -39.98
C VAL A 14 38.86 -29.64 -38.74
N VAL A 15 38.00 -28.62 -38.66
CA VAL A 15 36.98 -28.52 -37.64
C VAL A 15 35.93 -29.57 -37.96
N GLU A 16 35.98 -30.72 -37.29
CA GLU A 16 34.89 -31.69 -37.31
C GLU A 16 33.57 -31.00 -37.07
N GLU A 17 32.73 -30.89 -38.12
CA GLU A 17 31.34 -30.39 -37.99
C GLU A 17 30.57 -31.36 -37.11
N LYS A 18 30.37 -31.00 -35.86
CA LYS A 18 29.49 -31.74 -34.96
C LYS A 18 28.13 -31.91 -35.62
N LYS A 19 27.73 -33.16 -35.87
CA LYS A 19 26.38 -33.48 -36.39
C LYS A 19 25.33 -32.74 -35.55
N PRO A 20 24.35 -32.06 -36.16
CA PRO A 20 23.30 -31.35 -35.45
C PRO A 20 22.53 -32.35 -34.54
N SER A 21 22.21 -31.95 -33.32
CA SER A 21 21.44 -32.80 -32.41
C SER A 21 20.06 -33.11 -32.97
N LYS A 22 19.49 -34.27 -32.68
CA LYS A 22 18.12 -34.66 -33.08
C LYS A 22 17.09 -33.57 -32.83
N LEU A 23 17.19 -32.89 -31.68
CA LEU A 23 16.32 -31.78 -31.29
C LEU A 23 16.50 -30.55 -32.20
N SER A 24 17.75 -30.26 -32.63
CA SER A 24 18.03 -29.15 -33.58
C SER A 24 17.46 -29.42 -34.96
N VAL A 25 17.54 -30.69 -35.42
CA VAL A 25 16.94 -31.13 -36.67
C VAL A 25 15.41 -31.00 -36.60
N PHE A 26 14.78 -31.51 -35.55
CA PHE A 26 13.33 -31.40 -35.33
C PHE A 26 12.85 -29.93 -35.26
N ALA A 27 13.57 -29.05 -34.55
CA ALA A 27 13.26 -27.62 -34.48
C ALA A 27 13.35 -26.90 -35.82
N SER A 28 14.16 -27.38 -36.74
CA SER A 28 14.29 -26.80 -38.10
C SER A 28 13.28 -27.39 -39.10
N THR A 29 12.95 -28.67 -38.98
CA THR A 29 11.99 -29.36 -39.85
C THR A 29 10.53 -29.09 -39.49
N HIS A 30 10.22 -28.99 -38.18
CA HIS A 30 8.88 -28.79 -37.67
C HIS A 30 8.81 -27.58 -36.71
N PRO A 31 9.14 -26.36 -37.18
CA PRO A 31 9.35 -25.22 -36.29
C PRO A 31 8.06 -24.75 -35.52
N ILE A 32 6.88 -24.97 -36.09
CA ILE A 32 5.60 -24.66 -35.46
C ILE A 32 5.32 -25.62 -34.30
N ILE A 33 5.43 -26.94 -34.59
CA ILE A 33 5.22 -27.99 -33.55
C ILE A 33 6.23 -27.82 -32.41
N TYR A 34 7.48 -27.52 -32.76
CA TYR A 34 8.52 -27.25 -31.76
C TYR A 34 8.16 -26.06 -30.86
N ASN A 35 7.68 -24.94 -31.46
CA ASN A 35 7.24 -23.78 -30.63
C ASN A 35 6.02 -24.10 -29.75
N ILE A 36 5.08 -24.94 -30.26
CA ILE A 36 3.92 -25.37 -29.43
C ILE A 36 4.41 -26.19 -28.23
N ILE A 37 5.22 -27.20 -28.45
CA ILE A 37 5.75 -28.05 -27.37
C ILE A 37 6.55 -27.19 -26.38
N LEU A 38 7.40 -26.30 -26.88
CA LEU A 38 8.21 -25.42 -26.05
C LEU A 38 7.34 -24.47 -25.20
N SER A 39 6.23 -23.95 -25.76
CA SER A 39 5.31 -23.06 -25.03
C SER A 39 4.54 -23.83 -23.94
N LEU A 40 4.10 -25.06 -24.20
CA LEU A 40 3.48 -25.91 -23.16
C LEU A 40 4.43 -26.23 -22.01
N CYS A 41 5.69 -26.62 -22.36
CA CYS A 41 6.72 -26.91 -21.35
C CYS A 41 7.07 -25.66 -20.51
N LEU A 42 7.24 -24.50 -21.16
CA LEU A 42 7.59 -23.28 -20.48
C LEU A 42 6.42 -22.78 -19.60
N CYS A 43 5.19 -22.86 -20.08
CA CYS A 43 4.00 -22.53 -19.29
C CYS A 43 3.92 -23.41 -18.04
N PHE A 44 4.07 -24.72 -18.19
CA PHE A 44 4.10 -25.65 -17.07
C PHE A 44 5.19 -25.32 -16.06
N PHE A 45 6.39 -24.98 -16.53
CA PHE A 45 7.51 -24.58 -15.66
C PHE A 45 7.21 -23.31 -14.86
N VAL A 46 6.65 -22.29 -15.52
CA VAL A 46 6.26 -21.03 -14.86
C VAL A 46 5.15 -21.28 -13.83
N GLU A 47 4.17 -22.13 -14.16
CA GLU A 47 3.11 -22.50 -13.22
C GLU A 47 3.65 -23.30 -12.01
N ALA A 48 4.65 -24.17 -12.23
CA ALA A 48 5.29 -24.90 -11.14
C ALA A 48 6.04 -23.96 -10.17
N LEU A 49 6.72 -22.93 -10.68
CA LEU A 49 7.33 -21.88 -9.88
C LEU A 49 6.27 -21.07 -9.12
N SER A 50 5.20 -20.64 -9.82
CA SER A 50 4.13 -19.82 -9.24
C SER A 50 3.31 -20.54 -8.16
N ARG A 51 3.31 -21.86 -8.14
CA ARG A 51 2.59 -22.70 -7.18
C ARG A 51 3.51 -23.35 -6.15
N HIS A 52 4.81 -23.08 -6.22
CA HIS A 52 5.85 -23.73 -5.40
C HIS A 52 5.75 -25.28 -5.40
N SER A 53 5.10 -25.86 -6.43
CA SER A 53 4.81 -27.29 -6.50
C SER A 53 4.57 -27.77 -7.93
N VAL A 54 5.34 -28.76 -8.34
CA VAL A 54 5.16 -29.47 -9.62
C VAL A 54 3.82 -30.22 -9.65
N ILE A 55 3.41 -30.78 -8.51
CA ILE A 55 2.14 -31.51 -8.39
C ILE A 55 0.96 -30.57 -8.56
N SER A 56 0.98 -29.42 -7.90
CA SER A 56 -0.06 -28.39 -8.04
C SER A 56 -0.14 -27.83 -9.46
N ALA A 57 0.98 -27.69 -10.15
CA ALA A 57 1.01 -27.31 -11.56
C ALA A 57 0.38 -28.40 -12.46
N ALA A 58 0.65 -29.67 -12.19
CA ALA A 58 0.02 -30.78 -12.91
C ALA A 58 -1.50 -30.83 -12.65
N LEU A 59 -1.94 -30.60 -11.41
CA LEU A 59 -3.36 -30.50 -11.07
C LEU A 59 -4.03 -29.32 -11.77
N PHE A 60 -3.34 -28.18 -11.92
CA PHE A 60 -3.84 -27.03 -12.67
C PHE A 60 -4.12 -27.38 -14.14
N VAL A 61 -3.22 -28.12 -14.80
CA VAL A 61 -3.43 -28.58 -16.18
C VAL A 61 -4.71 -29.41 -16.31
N VAL A 62 -5.00 -30.25 -15.30
CA VAL A 62 -6.17 -31.15 -15.32
C VAL A 62 -7.45 -30.41 -14.94
N LYS A 63 -7.42 -29.59 -13.91
CA LYS A 63 -8.61 -28.89 -13.37
C LYS A 63 -9.00 -27.66 -14.19
N HIS A 64 -8.00 -26.94 -14.76
CA HIS A 64 -8.18 -25.71 -15.51
C HIS A 64 -7.51 -25.80 -16.91
N PRO A 65 -7.93 -26.73 -17.78
CA PRO A 65 -7.27 -26.95 -19.08
C PRO A 65 -7.37 -25.75 -20.02
N VAL A 66 -8.49 -25.01 -20.02
CA VAL A 66 -8.69 -23.83 -20.86
C VAL A 66 -7.72 -22.71 -20.46
N PRO A 67 -7.63 -22.30 -19.20
CA PRO A 67 -6.61 -21.36 -18.74
C PRO A 67 -5.17 -21.80 -19.07
N PHE A 68 -4.80 -23.06 -18.82
CA PHE A 68 -3.46 -23.56 -19.12
C PHE A 68 -3.12 -23.46 -20.62
N LEU A 69 -4.05 -23.89 -21.49
CA LEU A 69 -3.85 -23.79 -22.95
C LEU A 69 -3.78 -22.33 -23.42
N TYR A 70 -4.57 -21.45 -22.82
CA TYR A 70 -4.52 -20.02 -23.14
C TYR A 70 -3.18 -19.39 -22.71
N ASN A 71 -2.68 -19.66 -21.50
CA ASN A 71 -1.36 -19.21 -21.07
C ASN A 71 -0.23 -19.72 -22.00
N SER A 72 -0.33 -20.99 -22.40
CA SER A 72 0.60 -21.57 -23.38
C SER A 72 0.48 -20.90 -24.75
N TYR A 73 -0.72 -20.50 -25.16
CA TYR A 73 -0.96 -19.78 -26.40
C TYR A 73 -0.35 -18.36 -26.37
N VAL A 74 -0.40 -17.65 -25.24
CA VAL A 74 0.30 -16.37 -25.06
C VAL A 74 1.80 -16.53 -25.36
N ILE A 75 2.44 -17.54 -24.78
CA ILE A 75 3.87 -17.84 -25.03
C ILE A 75 4.10 -18.20 -26.48
N PHE A 76 3.22 -19.00 -27.08
CA PHE A 76 3.33 -19.42 -28.49
C PHE A 76 3.27 -18.22 -29.45
N VAL A 77 2.35 -17.27 -29.20
CA VAL A 77 2.25 -16.02 -29.99
C VAL A 77 3.56 -15.24 -29.93
N LEU A 78 4.18 -15.12 -28.76
CA LEU A 78 5.47 -14.46 -28.62
C LEU A 78 6.62 -15.27 -29.27
N TYR A 79 6.61 -16.60 -29.21
CA TYR A 79 7.57 -17.42 -29.97
C TYR A 79 7.42 -17.30 -31.47
N SER A 80 6.22 -16.95 -31.98
CA SER A 80 5.99 -16.73 -33.38
C SER A 80 6.85 -15.61 -33.97
N ILE A 81 7.24 -14.62 -33.13
CA ILE A 81 8.19 -13.55 -33.48
C ILE A 81 9.50 -14.15 -34.05
N SER A 82 9.91 -15.33 -33.56
CA SER A 82 11.11 -16.00 -34.05
C SER A 82 11.09 -16.28 -35.58
N PHE A 83 9.90 -16.41 -36.18
CA PHE A 83 9.75 -16.63 -37.62
C PHE A 83 10.10 -15.40 -38.48
N LEU A 84 10.15 -14.23 -37.87
CA LEU A 84 10.53 -12.96 -38.50
C LEU A 84 12.04 -12.77 -38.56
N PHE A 85 12.82 -13.64 -37.91
CA PHE A 85 14.28 -13.52 -37.82
C PHE A 85 15.01 -14.74 -38.36
N ARG A 86 16.21 -14.52 -38.88
CA ARG A 86 17.12 -15.60 -39.32
C ARG A 86 17.82 -16.29 -38.13
N ARG A 87 17.72 -15.76 -36.94
CA ARG A 87 18.29 -16.32 -35.71
C ARG A 87 17.18 -16.80 -34.76
N ARG A 88 16.33 -17.69 -35.26
CA ARG A 88 15.12 -18.17 -34.54
C ARG A 88 15.43 -18.71 -33.17
N ARG A 89 16.51 -19.47 -33.02
CA ARG A 89 16.93 -20.03 -31.72
C ARG A 89 17.24 -18.93 -30.70
N PHE A 90 17.94 -17.87 -31.14
CA PHE A 90 18.24 -16.73 -30.27
C PHE A 90 16.96 -16.01 -29.78
N VAL A 91 16.05 -15.76 -30.72
CA VAL A 91 14.77 -15.09 -30.35
C VAL A 91 13.94 -15.95 -29.42
N ARG A 92 13.86 -17.27 -29.65
CA ARG A 92 13.18 -18.19 -28.71
C ARG A 92 13.82 -18.16 -27.30
N ASN A 93 15.14 -18.19 -27.22
CA ASN A 93 15.84 -18.12 -25.95
C ASN A 93 15.54 -16.79 -25.22
N LEU A 94 15.53 -15.67 -25.96
CA LEU A 94 15.21 -14.37 -25.38
C LEU A 94 13.79 -14.32 -24.82
N VAL A 95 12.79 -14.83 -25.56
CA VAL A 95 11.40 -14.94 -25.09
C VAL A 95 11.30 -15.84 -23.87
N SER A 96 11.96 -17.02 -23.91
CA SER A 96 11.99 -17.94 -22.77
C SER A 96 12.54 -17.28 -21.52
N ALA A 97 13.58 -16.47 -21.67
CA ALA A 97 14.19 -15.77 -20.54
C ALA A 97 13.25 -14.82 -19.82
N VAL A 98 12.50 -14.06 -20.60
CA VAL A 98 11.52 -13.12 -20.03
C VAL A 98 10.52 -13.86 -19.13
N PHE A 99 9.97 -14.98 -19.64
CA PHE A 99 8.99 -15.76 -18.86
C PHE A 99 9.61 -16.50 -17.66
N ILE A 100 10.81 -17.03 -17.81
CA ILE A 100 11.55 -17.65 -16.70
C ILE A 100 11.84 -16.60 -15.62
N LEU A 101 12.30 -15.42 -16.02
CA LEU A 101 12.58 -14.32 -15.09
C LEU A 101 11.30 -13.89 -14.35
N LEU A 102 10.20 -13.69 -15.08
CA LEU A 102 8.90 -13.36 -14.46
C LEU A 102 8.44 -14.47 -13.51
N GLY A 103 8.61 -15.74 -13.88
CA GLY A 103 8.27 -16.88 -13.00
C GLY A 103 9.13 -16.94 -11.74
N ILE A 104 10.43 -16.64 -11.83
CA ILE A 104 11.35 -16.59 -10.68
C ILE A 104 11.00 -15.41 -9.77
N ILE A 105 10.79 -14.21 -10.33
CA ILE A 105 10.39 -13.04 -9.54
C ILE A 105 9.08 -13.33 -8.80
N ASN A 106 8.09 -13.88 -9.49
CA ASN A 106 6.83 -14.24 -8.87
C ASN A 106 6.98 -15.30 -7.78
N CYS A 107 7.82 -16.32 -8.02
CA CYS A 107 8.12 -17.34 -7.01
C CYS A 107 8.69 -16.73 -5.72
N ILE A 108 9.64 -15.80 -5.84
CA ILE A 108 10.24 -15.11 -4.70
C ILE A 108 9.23 -14.18 -4.00
N VAL A 109 8.43 -13.46 -4.78
CA VAL A 109 7.39 -12.59 -4.21
C VAL A 109 6.37 -13.38 -3.40
N LEU A 110 5.96 -14.57 -3.89
CA LEU A 110 5.03 -15.44 -3.19
C LEU A 110 5.61 -16.14 -1.94
N LEU A 111 6.93 -16.10 -1.73
CA LEU A 111 7.53 -16.47 -0.43
C LEU A 111 7.33 -15.40 0.64
N ASN A 112 7.09 -14.16 0.22
CA ASN A 112 6.99 -13.00 1.10
C ASN A 112 5.58 -12.43 1.22
N ARG A 113 4.66 -12.77 0.31
CA ARG A 113 3.26 -12.34 0.35
C ARG A 113 2.36 -13.32 -0.39
N VAL A 114 1.05 -13.29 -0.09
CA VAL A 114 0.07 -14.19 -0.72
C VAL A 114 -0.27 -13.78 -2.17
N THR A 115 -0.18 -12.48 -2.48
CA THR A 115 -0.53 -11.95 -3.80
C THR A 115 0.61 -12.09 -4.81
N PRO A 116 0.35 -12.63 -6.02
CA PRO A 116 1.35 -12.80 -7.06
C PRO A 116 1.93 -11.48 -7.57
N PHE A 117 3.14 -11.54 -8.14
CA PHE A 117 3.78 -10.41 -8.80
C PHE A 117 3.00 -10.04 -10.07
N GLY A 118 2.45 -8.82 -10.08
CA GLY A 118 1.74 -8.24 -11.22
C GLY A 118 2.52 -7.12 -11.91
N PHE A 119 2.02 -6.66 -13.05
CA PHE A 119 2.63 -5.51 -13.75
C PHE A 119 2.51 -4.22 -12.93
N THR A 120 1.50 -4.11 -12.10
CA THR A 120 1.28 -2.97 -11.18
C THR A 120 2.39 -2.80 -10.15
N ASP A 121 3.07 -3.89 -9.77
CA ASP A 121 4.20 -3.85 -8.85
C ASP A 121 5.40 -3.04 -9.37
N PHE A 122 5.54 -2.90 -10.69
CA PHE A 122 6.55 -2.00 -11.25
C PHE A 122 6.35 -0.54 -10.85
N ASN A 123 5.11 -0.13 -10.55
CA ASN A 123 4.83 1.21 -10.05
C ASN A 123 5.27 1.38 -8.58
N MET A 124 5.50 0.27 -7.87
CA MET A 124 5.93 0.25 -6.47
C MET A 124 7.44 0.21 -6.29
N ILE A 125 8.22 -0.03 -7.37
CA ILE A 125 9.69 -0.16 -7.26
C ILE A 125 10.32 1.09 -6.61
N GLY A 126 9.86 2.29 -6.96
CA GLY A 126 10.34 3.53 -6.34
C GLY A 126 10.08 3.59 -4.85
N ASP A 127 8.90 3.16 -4.41
CA ASP A 127 8.51 3.13 -3.01
C ASP A 127 9.31 2.08 -2.22
N LEU A 128 9.49 0.88 -2.81
CA LEU A 128 10.27 -0.20 -2.21
C LEU A 128 11.74 0.19 -1.97
N LEU A 129 12.32 0.96 -2.89
CA LEU A 129 13.69 1.46 -2.74
C LEU A 129 13.84 2.50 -1.63
N THR A 130 12.75 3.12 -1.20
CA THR A 130 12.73 4.12 -0.12
C THR A 130 12.36 3.54 1.25
N MET A 131 11.86 2.30 1.30
CA MET A 131 11.53 1.60 2.54
C MET A 131 12.80 1.15 3.27
N GLN A 132 12.94 1.52 4.52
CA GLN A 132 14.00 1.03 5.39
C GLN A 132 13.58 -0.34 5.97
N GLY A 133 14.46 -1.33 5.88
CA GLY A 133 14.28 -2.63 6.54
C GLY A 133 13.53 -3.72 5.78
N THR A 134 13.03 -3.47 4.57
CA THR A 134 12.44 -4.52 3.73
C THR A 134 13.45 -5.00 2.69
N SER A 135 14.11 -6.11 2.94
CA SER A 135 14.85 -6.82 1.89
C SER A 135 14.03 -8.03 1.44
N TYR A 136 13.45 -7.97 0.24
CA TYR A 136 12.84 -9.14 -0.42
C TYR A 136 13.88 -10.21 -0.79
N PHE A 137 15.16 -9.91 -0.62
CA PHE A 137 16.28 -10.79 -0.93
C PHE A 137 17.30 -10.73 0.21
N THR A 138 17.73 -11.88 0.68
CA THR A 138 18.96 -11.95 1.45
C THR A 138 20.14 -11.55 0.55
N PRO A 139 21.26 -11.02 1.09
CA PRO A 139 22.46 -10.74 0.31
C PRO A 139 22.95 -11.96 -0.49
N PHE A 140 22.78 -13.16 0.06
CA PHE A 140 23.13 -14.41 -0.59
C PHE A 140 22.25 -14.70 -1.82
N GLU A 141 20.93 -14.54 -1.71
CA GLU A 141 20.00 -14.69 -2.83
C GLU A 141 20.25 -13.65 -3.92
N GLY A 142 20.56 -12.41 -3.54
CA GLY A 142 20.96 -11.36 -4.48
C GLY A 142 22.21 -11.74 -5.28
N VAL A 143 23.21 -12.31 -4.64
CA VAL A 143 24.42 -12.83 -5.31
C VAL A 143 24.08 -14.00 -6.23
N LEU A 144 23.26 -14.96 -5.80
CA LEU A 144 22.84 -16.10 -6.64
C LEU A 144 22.05 -15.61 -7.88
N CYS A 145 21.14 -14.68 -7.73
CA CYS A 145 20.40 -14.07 -8.84
C CYS A 145 21.36 -13.35 -9.81
N GLY A 146 22.36 -12.62 -9.27
CA GLY A 146 23.39 -11.96 -10.05
C GLY A 146 24.23 -12.96 -10.87
N ILE A 147 24.67 -14.05 -10.25
CA ILE A 147 25.39 -15.12 -10.93
C ILE A 147 24.52 -15.77 -12.02
N ALA A 148 23.28 -16.12 -11.70
CA ALA A 148 22.35 -16.71 -12.67
C ALA A 148 22.11 -15.78 -13.89
N LEU A 149 21.98 -14.47 -13.65
CA LEU A 149 21.87 -13.46 -14.70
C LEU A 149 23.12 -13.41 -15.58
N VAL A 150 24.31 -13.38 -14.97
CA VAL A 150 25.60 -13.37 -15.71
C VAL A 150 25.75 -14.63 -16.55
N VAL A 151 25.48 -15.81 -15.98
CA VAL A 151 25.49 -17.10 -16.68
C VAL A 151 24.51 -17.09 -17.86
N TYR A 152 23.29 -16.58 -17.61
CA TYR A 152 22.28 -16.48 -18.65
C TYR A 152 22.70 -15.53 -19.79
N VAL A 153 23.19 -14.34 -19.47
CA VAL A 153 23.72 -13.38 -20.45
C VAL A 153 24.86 -14.00 -21.27
N PHE A 154 25.77 -14.70 -20.61
CA PHE A 154 26.86 -15.41 -21.27
C PHE A 154 26.33 -16.45 -22.28
N PHE A 155 25.38 -17.29 -21.89
CA PHE A 155 24.79 -18.28 -22.79
C PHE A 155 23.99 -17.63 -23.93
N THR A 156 23.33 -16.51 -23.67
CA THR A 156 22.58 -15.74 -24.68
C THR A 156 23.53 -15.14 -25.69
N ILE A 157 24.64 -14.52 -25.29
CA ILE A 157 25.68 -13.99 -26.17
C ILE A 157 26.34 -15.14 -26.97
N LYS A 158 26.65 -16.26 -26.32
CA LYS A 158 27.17 -17.45 -26.94
C LYS A 158 26.23 -18.04 -28.03
N SER A 159 24.92 -18.06 -27.70
CA SER A 159 23.86 -18.46 -28.66
C SER A 159 23.78 -17.50 -29.84
N PHE A 160 23.88 -16.20 -29.59
CA PHE A 160 23.91 -15.17 -30.63
C PHE A 160 25.15 -15.34 -31.56
N ARG A 161 26.35 -15.48 -30.96
CA ARG A 161 27.61 -15.64 -31.73
C ARG A 161 27.66 -16.96 -32.52
N LYS A 162 27.21 -18.08 -31.93
CA LYS A 162 27.13 -19.38 -32.63
C LYS A 162 26.06 -19.38 -33.72
N GLY A 163 24.99 -18.64 -33.58
CA GLY A 163 23.92 -18.52 -34.57
C GLY A 163 24.34 -17.83 -35.90
N THR A 164 25.56 -17.25 -35.99
CA THR A 164 26.09 -16.73 -37.26
C THR A 164 26.46 -17.81 -38.24
N ARG A 165 26.72 -19.05 -37.78
CA ARG A 165 27.12 -20.17 -38.62
C ARG A 165 25.95 -20.97 -39.19
N ASN A 166 24.79 -20.99 -38.54
CA ASN A 166 23.57 -21.70 -38.95
C ASN A 166 22.38 -20.73 -38.95
N LEU A 167 22.27 -19.91 -39.98
CA LEU A 167 21.15 -18.99 -40.15
C LEU A 167 19.94 -19.74 -40.71
N ASP A 168 18.79 -19.62 -40.08
CA ASP A 168 17.51 -20.07 -40.59
C ASP A 168 17.16 -19.33 -41.90
N PRO A 169 16.29 -19.90 -42.77
CA PRO A 169 15.84 -19.27 -43.98
C PRO A 169 15.34 -17.84 -43.79
N LYS A 170 15.54 -16.96 -44.75
CA LYS A 170 14.95 -15.61 -44.74
C LYS A 170 13.43 -15.71 -44.55
N PRO A 171 12.83 -14.83 -43.72
CA PRO A 171 11.39 -14.85 -43.53
C PRO A 171 10.65 -14.55 -44.82
N LYS A 172 9.61 -15.32 -45.12
CA LYS A 172 8.73 -15.10 -46.27
C LYS A 172 7.67 -14.05 -45.89
N LYS A 173 7.15 -13.30 -46.89
CA LYS A 173 6.05 -12.32 -46.66
C LYS A 173 4.86 -12.92 -45.86
N LYS A 174 4.53 -14.19 -46.15
CA LYS A 174 3.49 -14.93 -45.38
C LYS A 174 3.77 -15.04 -43.88
N ALA A 175 5.04 -15.09 -43.45
CA ALA A 175 5.38 -15.17 -42.04
C ALA A 175 4.98 -13.88 -41.27
N TYR A 176 5.17 -12.72 -41.89
CA TYR A 176 4.73 -11.45 -41.29
C TYR A 176 3.22 -11.39 -41.14
N ALA A 177 2.46 -11.82 -42.17
CA ALA A 177 0.99 -11.85 -42.08
C ALA A 177 0.50 -12.82 -41.05
N ILE A 178 1.10 -14.01 -40.89
CA ILE A 178 0.73 -15.01 -39.89
C ILE A 178 1.04 -14.49 -38.50
N VAL A 179 2.21 -13.91 -38.26
CA VAL A 179 2.57 -13.36 -36.96
C VAL A 179 1.62 -12.21 -36.57
N LEU A 180 1.32 -11.31 -37.51
CA LEU A 180 0.35 -10.25 -37.29
C LEU A 180 -1.05 -10.81 -36.93
N ALA A 181 -1.52 -11.80 -37.69
CA ALA A 181 -2.80 -12.46 -37.40
C ALA A 181 -2.84 -13.12 -36.04
N LEU A 182 -1.74 -13.75 -35.61
CA LEU A 182 -1.62 -14.32 -34.26
C LEU A 182 -1.69 -13.24 -33.17
N PHE A 183 -1.04 -12.09 -33.38
CA PHE A 183 -1.11 -10.98 -32.43
C PHE A 183 -2.53 -10.37 -32.35
N ILE A 184 -3.24 -10.26 -33.47
CA ILE A 184 -4.62 -9.78 -33.52
C ILE A 184 -5.57 -10.81 -32.86
N SER A 185 -5.32 -12.11 -33.07
CA SER A 185 -6.15 -13.16 -32.48
C SER A 185 -6.02 -13.27 -30.94
N LEU A 186 -4.94 -12.74 -30.36
CA LEU A 186 -4.74 -12.79 -28.91
C LEU A 186 -5.83 -12.01 -28.14
N PRO A 187 -6.07 -10.70 -28.34
CA PRO A 187 -7.16 -10.00 -27.69
C PRO A 187 -8.53 -10.58 -28.06
N VAL A 188 -8.73 -11.00 -29.32
CA VAL A 188 -10.02 -11.60 -29.75
C VAL A 188 -10.30 -12.89 -28.97
N SER A 189 -9.31 -13.77 -28.83
CA SER A 189 -9.46 -15.01 -28.03
C SER A 189 -9.63 -14.71 -26.55
N THR A 190 -8.96 -13.68 -26.01
CA THR A 190 -9.15 -13.24 -24.63
C THR A 190 -10.61 -12.87 -24.37
N PHE A 191 -11.15 -11.94 -25.16
CA PHE A 191 -12.55 -11.50 -24.99
C PHE A 191 -13.55 -12.65 -25.25
N GLY A 192 -13.30 -13.49 -26.26
CA GLY A 192 -14.14 -14.64 -26.56
C GLY A 192 -14.18 -15.64 -25.40
N LEU A 193 -13.04 -15.97 -24.81
CA LEU A 193 -12.96 -16.88 -23.66
C LEU A 193 -13.54 -16.28 -22.37
N GLN A 194 -13.37 -14.97 -22.16
CA GLN A 194 -14.01 -14.27 -21.06
C GLN A 194 -15.54 -14.29 -21.21
N ALA A 195 -16.06 -14.01 -22.38
CA ALA A 195 -17.49 -14.05 -22.66
C ALA A 195 -18.10 -15.48 -22.53
N ALA A 196 -17.30 -16.51 -22.84
CA ALA A 196 -17.69 -17.91 -22.70
C ALA A 196 -17.46 -18.48 -21.28
N GLY A 197 -16.96 -17.68 -20.32
CA GLY A 197 -16.67 -18.15 -18.96
C GLY A 197 -15.43 -19.05 -18.84
N GLY A 198 -14.63 -19.20 -19.92
CA GLY A 198 -13.39 -19.98 -19.90
C GLY A 198 -12.20 -19.29 -19.25
N LEU A 199 -12.27 -17.96 -19.13
CA LEU A 199 -11.32 -17.10 -18.38
C LEU A 199 -12.12 -16.09 -17.57
N GLN A 200 -11.65 -15.79 -16.37
CA GLN A 200 -12.25 -14.74 -15.56
C GLN A 200 -11.84 -13.36 -16.09
N SER A 201 -12.81 -12.49 -16.28
CA SER A 201 -12.56 -11.09 -16.66
C SER A 201 -12.21 -10.21 -15.46
N TYR A 202 -12.46 -10.71 -14.26
CA TYR A 202 -12.38 -10.04 -12.99
C TYR A 202 -11.90 -11.04 -11.90
N PHE A 203 -11.02 -10.58 -11.00
CA PHE A 203 -10.46 -11.38 -9.92
C PHE A 203 -10.95 -10.82 -8.58
N GLY A 204 -12.04 -11.33 -8.04
CA GLY A 204 -12.56 -10.92 -6.74
C GLY A 204 -11.58 -11.12 -5.60
N ASN A 205 -10.92 -12.27 -5.61
CA ASN A 205 -9.74 -12.59 -4.82
C ASN A 205 -8.55 -12.66 -5.78
N LEU A 206 -7.57 -11.77 -5.60
CA LEU A 206 -6.44 -11.66 -6.50
C LEU A 206 -5.61 -12.95 -6.56
N ALA A 207 -5.26 -13.52 -5.40
CA ALA A 207 -4.46 -14.74 -5.34
C ALA A 207 -5.18 -15.91 -6.01
N GLN A 208 -6.47 -16.10 -5.67
CA GLN A 208 -7.30 -17.16 -6.26
C GLN A 208 -7.50 -16.95 -7.76
N GLY A 209 -7.68 -15.71 -8.22
CA GLY A 209 -7.79 -15.38 -9.65
C GLY A 209 -6.57 -15.83 -10.45
N TYR A 210 -5.35 -15.65 -9.91
CA TYR A 210 -4.13 -16.16 -10.52
C TYR A 210 -4.03 -17.69 -10.46
N LEU A 211 -4.50 -18.31 -9.38
CA LEU A 211 -4.54 -19.77 -9.26
C LEU A 211 -5.51 -20.41 -10.28
N ASP A 212 -6.67 -19.82 -10.50
CA ASP A 212 -7.68 -20.34 -11.41
C ASP A 212 -7.36 -20.11 -12.89
N ASN A 213 -6.78 -18.94 -13.20
CA ASN A 213 -6.54 -18.53 -14.59
C ASN A 213 -5.09 -18.68 -15.06
N GLY A 214 -4.16 -18.98 -14.15
CA GLY A 214 -2.73 -19.07 -14.41
C GLY A 214 -1.99 -17.72 -14.35
N TYR A 215 -0.70 -17.81 -14.03
CA TYR A 215 0.14 -16.64 -13.75
C TYR A 215 0.25 -15.66 -14.93
N LEU A 216 0.51 -16.19 -16.14
CA LEU A 216 0.75 -15.32 -17.31
C LEU A 216 -0.50 -14.55 -17.74
N TYR A 217 -1.66 -15.17 -17.63
CA TYR A 217 -2.93 -14.48 -17.85
C TYR A 217 -3.15 -13.39 -16.82
N GLY A 218 -3.00 -13.70 -15.53
CA GLY A 218 -3.12 -12.72 -14.44
C GLY A 218 -2.16 -11.54 -14.60
N PHE A 219 -0.89 -11.81 -14.93
CA PHE A 219 0.11 -10.79 -15.22
C PHE A 219 -0.30 -9.93 -16.45
N SER A 220 -0.81 -10.56 -17.51
CA SER A 220 -1.28 -9.84 -18.69
C SER A 220 -2.49 -8.95 -18.35
N MET A 221 -3.41 -9.45 -17.53
CA MET A 221 -4.55 -8.67 -17.05
C MET A 221 -4.12 -7.47 -16.20
N SER A 222 -3.14 -7.62 -15.30
CA SER A 222 -2.59 -6.50 -14.53
C SER A 222 -1.88 -5.46 -15.40
N MET A 223 -1.41 -5.85 -16.61
CA MET A 223 -0.78 -4.96 -17.57
C MET A 223 -1.78 -4.21 -18.47
N PHE A 224 -2.80 -4.92 -18.98
CA PHE A 224 -3.72 -4.42 -20.01
C PHE A 224 -5.13 -4.15 -19.50
N GLY A 225 -5.52 -4.73 -18.36
CA GLY A 225 -6.85 -4.61 -17.76
C GLY A 225 -6.95 -3.53 -16.68
N ARG A 226 -6.20 -2.41 -16.81
CA ARG A 226 -6.20 -1.32 -15.83
C ARG A 226 -7.47 -0.50 -15.86
N GLY A 227 -7.81 0.08 -14.70
CA GLY A 227 -8.98 0.90 -14.50
C GLY A 227 -10.26 0.07 -14.47
N MET A 228 -11.38 0.76 -14.43
CA MET A 228 -12.69 0.12 -14.43
C MET A 228 -13.22 -0.04 -15.85
N ARG A 229 -13.94 -1.12 -16.09
CA ARG A 229 -14.74 -1.28 -17.31
C ARG A 229 -16.06 -0.56 -17.14
N LYS A 230 -16.54 0.08 -18.22
CA LYS A 230 -17.87 0.67 -18.21
C LYS A 230 -18.93 -0.41 -17.95
N PRO A 231 -19.75 -0.28 -16.89
CA PRO A 231 -20.81 -1.23 -16.61
C PRO A 231 -21.83 -1.27 -17.77
N ALA A 232 -22.41 -2.44 -18.00
CA ALA A 232 -23.29 -2.67 -19.15
C ALA A 232 -24.56 -1.81 -19.12
N LEU A 233 -25.07 -1.53 -17.92
CA LEU A 233 -26.31 -0.77 -17.71
C LEU A 233 -26.04 0.72 -17.39
N TYR A 234 -24.77 1.15 -17.44
CA TYR A 234 -24.41 2.53 -17.09
C TYR A 234 -25.12 3.55 -17.98
N SER A 235 -25.99 4.32 -17.37
CA SER A 235 -26.75 5.42 -17.97
C SER A 235 -27.12 6.47 -16.93
N GLU A 236 -27.48 7.68 -17.37
CA GLU A 236 -27.95 8.73 -16.47
C GLU A 236 -29.16 8.31 -15.65
N SER A 237 -30.11 7.61 -16.28
CA SER A 237 -31.31 7.12 -15.60
C SER A 237 -30.99 6.08 -14.53
N THR A 238 -30.05 5.16 -14.80
CA THR A 238 -29.60 4.15 -13.83
C THR A 238 -28.94 4.82 -12.64
N VAL A 239 -27.96 5.71 -12.87
CA VAL A 239 -27.24 6.42 -11.80
C VAL A 239 -28.21 7.24 -10.97
N LYS A 240 -29.08 8.05 -11.61
CA LYS A 240 -30.08 8.85 -10.89
C LYS A 240 -31.06 8.00 -10.07
N SER A 241 -31.41 6.80 -10.52
CA SER A 241 -32.25 5.89 -9.73
C SER A 241 -31.51 5.36 -8.49
N LEU A 242 -30.21 5.13 -8.58
CA LEU A 242 -29.37 4.70 -7.46
C LEU A 242 -29.14 5.81 -6.42
N VAL A 243 -29.09 7.06 -6.85
CA VAL A 243 -28.89 8.24 -5.96
C VAL A 243 -30.20 8.72 -5.34
N LYS A 244 -31.34 8.42 -5.97
CA LYS A 244 -32.65 8.89 -5.50
C LYS A 244 -32.93 8.35 -4.08
N LYS A 245 -33.13 9.29 -3.12
CA LYS A 245 -33.56 8.93 -1.77
C LYS A 245 -34.94 8.27 -1.87
N ASP A 246 -35.11 7.09 -1.32
CA ASP A 246 -36.42 6.44 -1.23
C ASP A 246 -37.35 7.32 -0.39
N GLU A 247 -38.54 7.69 -0.90
CA GLU A 247 -39.51 8.50 -0.16
C GLU A 247 -39.87 7.86 1.21
N ALA A 248 -39.79 6.53 1.30
CA ALA A 248 -40.02 5.80 2.54
C ALA A 248 -38.90 6.04 3.59
N THR A 249 -37.67 6.27 3.17
CA THR A 249 -36.54 6.61 4.07
C THR A 249 -36.63 8.07 4.50
N ALA A 250 -37.00 8.97 3.59
CA ALA A 250 -37.28 10.36 3.93
C ALA A 250 -38.44 10.51 4.93
N LEU A 251 -39.50 9.69 4.78
CA LEU A 251 -40.61 9.64 5.75
C LEU A 251 -40.21 9.09 7.12
N LYS A 252 -39.31 8.10 7.16
CA LYS A 252 -38.79 7.59 8.44
C LYS A 252 -37.91 8.60 9.17
N VAL A 253 -37.05 9.32 8.46
CA VAL A 253 -36.24 10.40 9.01
C VAL A 253 -37.16 11.52 9.56
N THR A 254 -38.15 11.95 8.80
CA THR A 254 -39.12 12.94 9.25
C THR A 254 -40.01 12.46 10.40
N GLN A 255 -40.37 11.15 10.44
CA GLN A 255 -41.13 10.57 11.55
C GLN A 255 -40.27 10.40 12.81
N ASN A 256 -38.99 10.09 12.67
CA ASN A 256 -38.07 10.04 13.80
C ASN A 256 -37.74 11.44 14.35
N GLU A 257 -37.65 12.45 13.49
CA GLU A 257 -37.51 13.84 13.90
C GLU A 257 -38.77 14.36 14.64
N VAL A 258 -39.95 13.97 14.19
CA VAL A 258 -41.22 14.32 14.84
C VAL A 258 -41.44 13.51 16.12
N ALA A 259 -41.04 12.24 16.15
CA ALA A 259 -41.12 11.40 17.35
C ALA A 259 -40.07 11.79 18.41
N ALA A 260 -38.90 12.27 18.03
CA ALA A 260 -37.87 12.78 18.93
C ALA A 260 -38.29 14.10 19.60
N GLY A 261 -39.20 14.86 18.99
CA GLY A 261 -39.78 16.09 19.58
C GLY A 261 -40.82 15.86 20.68
N GLU A 262 -41.31 14.62 20.85
CA GLU A 262 -42.34 14.28 21.90
C GLU A 262 -41.83 13.39 23.05
N LEU A 263 -40.58 12.91 23.00
CA LEU A 263 -40.00 12.05 24.03
C LEU A 263 -39.07 12.87 24.93
N THR A 264 -39.55 13.09 26.14
CA THR A 264 -38.84 13.65 27.27
C THR A 264 -37.45 13.01 27.49
N ASP A 265 -36.43 13.85 27.44
CA ASP A 265 -35.28 13.93 28.37
C ASP A 265 -34.50 12.64 28.68
N THR A 266 -34.02 11.86 27.67
CA THR A 266 -32.86 10.96 27.77
C THR A 266 -32.39 10.34 26.44
N GLY A 267 -32.65 10.85 25.30
CA GLY A 267 -32.28 10.16 24.07
C GLY A 267 -31.94 11.09 22.91
N SER A 268 -30.71 10.99 22.45
CA SER A 268 -30.18 11.50 21.18
C SER A 268 -30.22 13.01 21.00
N GLN A 269 -29.18 13.65 21.48
CA GLN A 269 -28.87 15.07 21.32
C GLN A 269 -28.30 15.42 19.92
N TYR A 270 -28.23 14.44 18.99
CA TYR A 270 -27.55 14.58 17.70
C TYR A 270 -28.50 14.47 16.51
N SER A 271 -29.52 15.32 16.44
CA SER A 271 -30.52 15.31 15.35
C SER A 271 -30.06 16.00 14.07
N THR A 272 -29.00 16.79 14.11
CA THR A 272 -28.35 17.39 12.92
C THR A 272 -26.85 17.51 13.19
N MET A 273 -26.04 16.74 12.47
CA MET A 273 -24.58 16.91 12.52
C MET A 273 -24.17 18.12 11.71
N ASP A 274 -23.69 19.14 12.39
CA ASP A 274 -22.89 20.23 11.82
C ASP A 274 -21.54 20.30 12.54
N SER A 275 -20.61 21.08 12.04
CA SER A 275 -19.26 21.21 12.60
C SER A 275 -19.20 21.79 14.02
N GLU A 276 -20.28 22.39 14.51
CA GLU A 276 -20.33 23.01 15.84
C GLU A 276 -20.89 22.04 16.89
N SER A 277 -21.63 21.01 16.48
CA SER A 277 -22.35 20.10 17.39
C SER A 277 -22.07 18.62 17.21
N GLY A 278 -21.42 18.18 16.13
CA GLY A 278 -21.08 16.79 15.87
C GLY A 278 -19.86 16.28 16.69
N PRO A 279 -19.73 14.96 16.94
CA PRO A 279 -18.54 14.41 17.60
C PRO A 279 -17.32 14.45 16.69
N ASN A 280 -16.12 14.49 17.25
CA ASN A 280 -14.91 14.13 16.49
C ASN A 280 -15.01 12.69 16.01
N ILE A 281 -14.56 12.43 14.79
CA ILE A 281 -14.55 11.10 14.19
C ILE A 281 -13.10 10.70 13.93
N ILE A 282 -12.65 9.67 14.65
CA ILE A 282 -11.29 9.13 14.54
C ILE A 282 -11.37 7.76 13.87
N VAL A 283 -10.68 7.59 12.76
CA VAL A 283 -10.55 6.29 12.09
C VAL A 283 -9.10 5.86 12.14
N ILE A 284 -8.82 4.70 12.72
CA ILE A 284 -7.47 4.16 12.87
C ILE A 284 -7.33 2.90 12.00
N LEU A 285 -6.36 2.93 11.10
CA LEU A 285 -5.87 1.75 10.42
C LEU A 285 -4.78 1.11 11.27
N LEU A 286 -5.05 -0.11 11.75
CA LEU A 286 -4.11 -0.95 12.47
C LEU A 286 -3.34 -1.80 11.45
N GLU A 287 -2.09 -1.44 11.20
CA GLU A 287 -1.23 -2.10 10.21
C GLU A 287 -1.05 -3.60 10.52
N SER A 288 -1.29 -4.44 9.52
CA SER A 288 -1.10 -5.90 9.58
C SER A 288 -1.77 -6.57 10.81
N TYR A 289 -2.92 -6.04 11.27
CA TYR A 289 -3.54 -6.47 12.52
C TYR A 289 -4.29 -7.80 12.37
N LEU A 290 -3.84 -8.78 13.12
CA LEU A 290 -4.52 -10.05 13.37
C LEU A 290 -4.50 -10.32 14.87
N ASP A 291 -5.67 -10.45 15.46
CA ASP A 291 -5.78 -10.88 16.86
C ASP A 291 -5.13 -12.27 17.03
N PRO A 292 -4.08 -12.41 17.85
CA PRO A 292 -3.42 -13.69 18.08
C PRO A 292 -4.36 -14.80 18.56
N ALA A 293 -5.45 -14.45 19.23
CA ALA A 293 -6.47 -15.38 19.66
C ALA A 293 -7.24 -16.04 18.49
N GLU A 294 -7.23 -15.45 17.31
CA GLU A 294 -7.82 -16.04 16.10
C GLU A 294 -7.00 -17.22 15.52
N VAL A 295 -5.73 -17.35 15.91
CA VAL A 295 -4.80 -18.36 15.35
C VAL A 295 -4.84 -19.65 16.15
N LYS A 296 -5.33 -20.73 15.54
CA LYS A 296 -5.64 -22.01 16.22
C LYS A 296 -4.41 -22.75 16.79
N PHE A 297 -3.24 -22.57 16.18
CA PHE A 297 -2.02 -23.26 16.62
C PHE A 297 -1.20 -22.46 17.65
N LEU A 298 -1.60 -21.20 17.92
CA LEU A 298 -0.83 -20.30 18.76
C LEU A 298 -1.24 -20.47 20.23
N GLY A 299 -0.23 -20.57 21.09
CA GLY A 299 -0.37 -20.47 22.55
C GLY A 299 0.43 -19.29 23.07
N THR A 300 -0.14 -18.51 23.98
CA THR A 300 0.47 -17.34 24.60
C THR A 300 0.48 -17.47 26.11
N SER A 301 1.50 -16.86 26.79
CA SER A 301 1.61 -16.91 28.25
C SER A 301 0.49 -16.13 28.94
N GLU A 302 -0.04 -15.11 28.29
CA GLU A 302 -1.14 -14.26 28.75
C GLU A 302 -1.84 -13.65 27.52
N ASP A 303 -2.91 -12.91 27.72
CA ASP A 303 -3.64 -12.22 26.64
C ASP A 303 -2.74 -11.14 26.00
N PRO A 304 -2.43 -11.22 24.70
CA PRO A 304 -1.55 -10.26 24.05
C PRO A 304 -2.17 -8.87 23.84
N ASN A 305 -3.50 -8.79 23.70
CA ASN A 305 -4.24 -7.58 23.39
C ASN A 305 -5.46 -7.39 24.31
N PRO A 306 -5.24 -7.32 25.63
CA PRO A 306 -6.32 -7.30 26.63
C PRO A 306 -7.20 -6.06 26.51
N TYR A 307 -6.67 -4.92 26.10
CA TYR A 307 -7.46 -3.70 25.93
C TYR A 307 -8.36 -3.78 24.69
N PHE A 308 -7.88 -4.33 23.61
CA PHE A 308 -8.70 -4.59 22.43
C PHE A 308 -9.89 -5.50 22.78
N HIS A 309 -9.66 -6.58 23.55
CA HIS A 309 -10.73 -7.46 24.01
C HIS A 309 -11.69 -6.79 25.02
N GLU A 310 -11.19 -5.84 25.82
CA GLU A 310 -12.04 -5.00 26.66
C GLU A 310 -12.97 -4.12 25.81
N LEU A 311 -12.43 -3.52 24.74
CA LEU A 311 -13.22 -2.72 23.80
C LEU A 311 -14.24 -3.59 23.03
N GLU A 312 -13.85 -4.78 22.54
CA GLU A 312 -14.78 -5.73 21.90
C GLU A 312 -15.96 -6.08 22.83
N LYS A 313 -15.71 -6.21 24.13
CA LYS A 313 -16.75 -6.51 25.11
C LYS A 313 -17.73 -5.36 25.31
N ASN A 314 -17.24 -4.13 25.32
CA ASN A 314 -17.99 -2.96 25.74
C ASN A 314 -18.56 -2.14 24.57
N TYR A 315 -17.95 -2.20 23.40
CA TYR A 315 -18.31 -1.40 22.22
C TYR A 315 -18.57 -2.27 21.00
N SER A 316 -19.05 -1.68 19.92
CA SER A 316 -19.37 -2.38 18.69
C SER A 316 -18.12 -2.95 18.01
N THR A 317 -18.22 -4.19 17.55
CA THR A 317 -17.15 -4.95 16.92
C THR A 317 -17.70 -5.92 15.86
N GLY A 318 -16.83 -6.55 15.12
CA GLY A 318 -17.12 -7.60 14.14
C GLY A 318 -15.93 -7.88 13.24
N TYR A 319 -16.13 -8.80 12.32
CA TYR A 319 -15.15 -8.97 11.23
C TYR A 319 -15.28 -7.87 10.19
N CYS A 320 -14.14 -7.38 9.74
CA CYS A 320 -14.01 -6.52 8.58
C CYS A 320 -13.46 -7.34 7.40
N THR A 321 -14.26 -7.51 6.33
CA THR A 321 -13.78 -8.17 5.12
C THR A 321 -12.99 -7.18 4.29
N VAL A 322 -11.68 -7.42 4.14
CA VAL A 322 -10.72 -6.54 3.46
C VAL A 322 -10.33 -7.07 2.09
N PRO A 323 -9.89 -6.20 1.15
CA PRO A 323 -9.62 -6.63 -0.23
C PRO A 323 -8.27 -7.30 -0.44
N VAL A 324 -7.37 -7.28 0.55
CA VAL A 324 -5.97 -7.72 0.41
C VAL A 324 -5.52 -8.57 1.58
N VAL A 325 -4.45 -9.35 1.38
CA VAL A 325 -3.82 -10.22 2.37
C VAL A 325 -2.31 -9.99 2.36
N GLY A 326 -1.74 -9.68 3.51
CA GLY A 326 -0.30 -9.60 3.74
C GLY A 326 0.41 -8.39 3.13
N ALA A 327 -0.24 -7.63 2.28
CA ALA A 327 0.29 -6.39 1.70
C ALA A 327 -0.81 -5.64 0.96
N GLY A 328 -0.59 -4.34 0.68
CA GLY A 328 -1.53 -3.53 -0.09
C GLY A 328 -2.45 -2.69 0.77
N THR A 329 -1.98 -2.26 1.94
CA THR A 329 -2.65 -1.37 2.91
C THR A 329 -3.49 -0.28 2.25
N CYS A 330 -2.94 0.38 1.22
CA CYS A 330 -3.65 1.47 0.54
C CYS A 330 -4.93 1.03 -0.21
N ASN A 331 -5.11 -0.26 -0.50
CA ASN A 331 -6.34 -0.77 -1.10
C ASN A 331 -7.47 -0.84 -0.06
N THR A 332 -7.18 -1.32 1.16
CA THR A 332 -8.14 -1.27 2.27
C THR A 332 -8.42 0.18 2.69
N GLU A 333 -7.37 1.00 2.75
CA GLU A 333 -7.48 2.45 2.97
C GLU A 333 -8.44 3.11 1.98
N PHE A 334 -8.31 2.81 0.68
CA PHE A 334 -9.21 3.31 -0.35
C PHE A 334 -10.66 2.90 -0.11
N GLU A 335 -10.92 1.62 0.19
CA GLU A 335 -12.30 1.13 0.43
C GLU A 335 -12.94 1.79 1.65
N VAL A 336 -12.20 1.88 2.78
CA VAL A 336 -12.71 2.48 4.03
C VAL A 336 -12.99 3.98 3.88
N LEU A 337 -12.10 4.71 3.18
CA LEU A 337 -12.23 6.16 3.04
C LEU A 337 -13.24 6.59 1.97
N THR A 338 -13.46 5.79 0.93
CA THR A 338 -14.31 6.20 -0.20
C THR A 338 -15.63 5.47 -0.28
N GLY A 339 -15.78 4.34 0.44
CA GLY A 339 -16.90 3.43 0.23
C GLY A 339 -16.89 2.70 -1.12
N MET A 340 -15.88 2.92 -1.96
CA MET A 340 -15.71 2.25 -3.25
C MET A 340 -14.97 0.93 -3.08
N SER A 341 -15.05 0.01 -4.05
CA SER A 341 -14.34 -1.27 -3.95
C SER A 341 -13.24 -1.42 -4.99
N VAL A 342 -12.05 -1.85 -4.55
CA VAL A 342 -10.92 -2.13 -5.45
C VAL A 342 -11.20 -3.32 -6.38
N ARG A 343 -12.21 -4.12 -6.08
CA ARG A 343 -12.59 -5.26 -6.91
C ARG A 343 -12.97 -4.90 -8.34
N PHE A 344 -13.39 -3.67 -8.62
CA PHE A 344 -13.79 -3.22 -9.96
C PHE A 344 -12.63 -2.71 -10.81
N PHE A 345 -11.44 -2.56 -10.21
CA PHE A 345 -10.22 -2.20 -10.94
C PHE A 345 -9.52 -3.42 -11.53
N GLY A 346 -8.51 -3.19 -12.33
CA GLY A 346 -7.65 -4.25 -12.85
C GLY A 346 -6.94 -5.03 -11.74
N PRO A 347 -6.59 -6.31 -11.99
CA PRO A 347 -5.96 -7.15 -10.98
C PRO A 347 -4.71 -6.53 -10.37
N GLY A 348 -4.69 -6.38 -9.04
CA GLY A 348 -3.56 -5.81 -8.30
C GLY A 348 -3.35 -4.31 -8.51
N GLU A 349 -4.34 -3.60 -9.02
CA GLU A 349 -4.26 -2.14 -9.18
C GLU A 349 -4.33 -1.43 -7.84
N TYR A 350 -3.57 -0.35 -7.74
CA TYR A 350 -3.59 0.58 -6.60
C TYR A 350 -4.24 1.89 -7.07
N PRO A 351 -5.48 2.19 -6.68
CA PRO A 351 -6.19 3.42 -7.10
C PRO A 351 -5.40 4.70 -6.83
N GLN A 352 -4.69 4.77 -5.68
CA GLN A 352 -3.82 5.89 -5.32
C GLN A 352 -2.67 6.12 -6.32
N LYS A 353 -2.23 5.06 -7.00
CA LYS A 353 -1.14 5.10 -7.99
C LYS A 353 -1.63 5.25 -9.42
N THR A 354 -2.92 5.16 -9.66
CA THR A 354 -3.53 5.18 -10.99
C THR A 354 -4.57 6.30 -11.13
N ILE A 355 -5.82 6.06 -10.78
CA ILE A 355 -6.91 7.02 -11.01
C ILE A 355 -6.78 8.26 -10.13
N LEU A 356 -6.44 8.13 -8.85
CA LEU A 356 -6.27 9.24 -7.91
C LEU A 356 -5.03 10.11 -8.17
N LYS A 357 -4.25 9.82 -9.21
CA LYS A 357 -3.25 10.78 -9.71
C LYS A 357 -3.86 11.92 -10.53
N LYS A 358 -5.08 11.74 -11.00
CA LYS A 358 -5.68 12.61 -12.02
C LYS A 358 -7.12 13.01 -11.74
N THR A 359 -7.81 12.25 -10.88
CA THR A 359 -9.25 12.37 -10.66
C THR A 359 -9.47 12.53 -9.16
N ASP A 360 -10.13 13.59 -8.78
CA ASP A 360 -10.69 13.80 -7.47
C ASP A 360 -11.79 12.78 -7.18
N CYS A 361 -11.97 12.49 -5.90
CA CYS A 361 -12.77 11.37 -5.47
C CYS A 361 -13.60 11.76 -4.25
N GLU A 362 -14.90 11.47 -4.30
CA GLU A 362 -15.74 11.49 -3.09
C GLU A 362 -15.13 10.57 -2.03
N SER A 363 -15.08 11.04 -0.80
CA SER A 363 -14.60 10.30 0.35
C SER A 363 -15.30 10.79 1.62
N VAL A 364 -15.21 10.01 2.70
CA VAL A 364 -15.69 10.42 4.03
C VAL A 364 -15.12 11.77 4.46
N ALA A 365 -13.85 12.05 4.14
CA ALA A 365 -13.24 13.35 4.43
C ALA A 365 -13.91 14.49 3.67
N ALA A 366 -14.15 14.30 2.37
CA ALA A 366 -14.82 15.30 1.52
C ALA A 366 -16.30 15.51 1.93
N ASP A 367 -17.00 14.43 2.28
CA ASP A 367 -18.38 14.48 2.74
C ASP A 367 -18.51 15.24 4.06
N LEU A 368 -17.68 14.91 5.06
CA LEU A 368 -17.65 15.58 6.36
C LEU A 368 -17.23 17.06 6.23
N ARG A 369 -16.29 17.39 5.32
CA ARG A 369 -15.96 18.78 5.02
C ARG A 369 -17.13 19.57 4.48
N SER A 370 -18.01 18.93 3.71
CA SER A 370 -19.20 19.63 3.16
C SER A 370 -20.15 20.13 4.24
N VAL A 371 -20.06 19.59 5.45
CA VAL A 371 -20.83 20.03 6.64
C VAL A 371 -19.94 20.72 7.69
N GLY A 372 -18.72 21.12 7.32
CA GLY A 372 -17.87 21.99 8.11
C GLY A 372 -16.81 21.30 8.98
N TYR A 373 -16.64 19.98 8.91
CA TYR A 373 -15.51 19.29 9.58
C TYR A 373 -14.18 19.70 8.94
N HIS A 374 -13.13 19.72 9.76
CA HIS A 374 -11.76 19.72 9.28
C HIS A 374 -11.24 18.28 9.22
N SER A 375 -10.36 18.00 8.25
CA SER A 375 -9.91 16.63 8.01
C SER A 375 -8.39 16.50 8.02
N HIS A 376 -7.90 15.54 8.81
CA HIS A 376 -6.48 15.36 9.09
C HIS A 376 -6.04 13.92 8.86
N VAL A 377 -4.84 13.74 8.28
CA VAL A 377 -4.18 12.44 8.24
C VAL A 377 -2.94 12.48 9.11
N VAL A 378 -2.72 11.40 9.88
CA VAL A 378 -1.54 11.21 10.73
C VAL A 378 -0.91 9.85 10.44
N HIS A 379 0.38 9.82 10.12
CA HIS A 379 1.09 8.58 9.79
C HIS A 379 2.58 8.66 10.09
N ASN A 380 3.12 7.68 10.79
CA ASN A 380 4.55 7.61 11.12
C ASN A 380 5.43 7.00 10.01
N ASN A 381 4.95 6.96 8.77
CA ASN A 381 5.73 6.55 7.58
C ASN A 381 5.72 7.63 6.49
N GLY A 382 6.45 7.39 5.38
CA GLY A 382 6.72 8.39 4.34
C GLY A 382 5.51 8.92 3.60
N GLY A 383 5.40 10.25 3.48
CA GLY A 383 4.26 10.93 2.87
C GLY A 383 4.08 10.67 1.37
N ASN A 384 5.15 10.28 0.66
CA ASN A 384 5.08 9.92 -0.76
C ASN A 384 4.81 8.41 -0.99
N PHE A 385 4.92 7.58 0.05
CA PHE A 385 4.66 6.16 -0.08
C PHE A 385 3.21 5.92 -0.50
N TYR A 386 2.96 5.04 -1.45
CA TYR A 386 1.67 4.87 -2.13
C TYR A 386 1.12 6.14 -2.81
N SER A 387 1.93 7.18 -3.00
CA SER A 387 1.49 8.51 -3.47
C SER A 387 0.46 9.17 -2.53
N ARG A 388 0.52 8.88 -1.21
CA ARG A 388 -0.48 9.28 -0.22
C ARG A 388 -0.74 10.79 -0.19
N ARG A 389 0.31 11.64 -0.24
CA ARG A 389 0.11 13.09 -0.30
C ARG A 389 -0.88 13.49 -1.41
N ASN A 390 -0.67 12.97 -2.63
CA ASN A 390 -1.56 13.28 -3.75
C ASN A 390 -2.93 12.62 -3.58
N ALA A 391 -2.97 11.36 -3.15
CA ALA A 391 -4.22 10.62 -2.98
C ALA A 391 -5.12 11.27 -1.93
N PHE A 392 -4.57 11.69 -0.78
CA PHE A 392 -5.34 12.37 0.26
C PHE A 392 -5.82 13.76 -0.18
N SER A 393 -5.03 14.50 -0.96
CA SER A 393 -5.48 15.72 -1.63
C SER A 393 -6.69 15.45 -2.53
N MET A 394 -6.64 14.42 -3.37
CA MET A 394 -7.74 14.02 -4.25
C MET A 394 -8.97 13.49 -3.50
N MET A 395 -8.80 12.98 -2.28
CA MET A 395 -9.88 12.55 -1.38
C MET A 395 -10.39 13.68 -0.46
N GLY A 396 -9.88 14.92 -0.60
CA GLY A 396 -10.40 16.06 0.11
C GLY A 396 -9.88 16.29 1.52
N PHE A 397 -8.76 15.69 1.95
CA PHE A 397 -8.14 15.98 3.23
C PHE A 397 -7.47 17.36 3.26
N ASP A 398 -7.51 18.03 4.42
CA ASP A 398 -6.92 19.36 4.63
C ASP A 398 -5.45 19.29 4.99
N THR A 399 -5.05 18.33 5.87
CA THR A 399 -3.66 18.23 6.32
C THR A 399 -3.15 16.79 6.33
N PHE A 400 -1.83 16.63 6.20
CA PHE A 400 -1.17 15.33 6.34
C PHE A 400 0.14 15.45 7.15
N GLN A 401 0.17 14.84 8.32
CA GLN A 401 1.36 14.67 9.14
C GLN A 401 2.02 13.33 8.83
N SER A 402 2.98 13.31 7.91
CA SER A 402 3.81 12.15 7.64
C SER A 402 5.07 12.13 8.49
N LYS A 403 5.85 11.04 8.45
CA LYS A 403 7.09 10.90 9.22
C LYS A 403 8.06 12.07 9.05
N GLU A 404 8.06 12.71 7.91
CA GLU A 404 8.93 13.85 7.61
C GLU A 404 8.56 15.07 8.44
N MET A 405 7.32 15.12 8.94
CA MET A 405 6.80 16.19 9.82
C MET A 405 6.88 15.85 11.32
N LEU A 406 7.27 14.61 11.66
CA LEU A 406 7.29 14.08 13.02
C LEU A 406 8.73 13.92 13.54
N ASP A 407 8.96 14.25 14.82
CA ASP A 407 10.26 14.02 15.47
C ASP A 407 10.34 12.60 16.04
N ILE A 408 10.47 11.63 15.14
CA ILE A 408 10.52 10.21 15.48
C ILE A 408 11.85 9.85 16.14
N THR A 409 11.79 9.39 17.39
CA THR A 409 12.94 8.99 18.19
C THR A 409 12.96 7.51 18.53
N GLU A 410 11.81 6.85 18.53
CA GLU A 410 11.64 5.47 18.95
C GLU A 410 11.27 4.56 17.79
N TYR A 411 11.84 3.36 17.82
CA TYR A 411 11.70 2.36 16.77
C TYR A 411 11.43 0.98 17.38
N THR A 412 10.80 0.11 16.59
CA THR A 412 10.61 -1.31 16.94
C THR A 412 11.94 -2.01 17.23
N PRO A 413 11.97 -3.15 17.93
CA PRO A 413 13.22 -3.84 18.29
C PRO A 413 14.16 -4.15 17.13
N LEU A 414 13.64 -4.37 15.93
CA LEU A 414 14.44 -4.49 14.70
C LEU A 414 15.01 -3.17 14.20
N GLY A 415 14.54 -2.03 14.72
CA GLY A 415 14.91 -0.70 14.24
C GLY A 415 14.37 -0.33 12.86
N SER A 416 13.48 -1.15 12.29
CA SER A 416 12.96 -0.97 10.93
C SER A 416 11.82 0.02 10.86
N TRP A 417 10.91 -0.02 11.84
CA TRP A 417 9.70 0.80 11.89
C TRP A 417 9.68 1.70 13.11
N PRO A 418 9.16 2.94 13.00
CA PRO A 418 8.85 3.76 14.17
C PRO A 418 7.81 3.07 15.04
N THR A 419 7.84 3.33 16.35
CA THR A 419 6.72 2.98 17.23
C THR A 419 5.52 3.88 16.97
N ASP A 420 4.33 3.42 17.33
CA ASP A 420 3.08 4.17 17.09
C ASP A 420 2.83 5.25 18.15
N ASP A 421 3.61 5.31 19.23
CA ASP A 421 3.47 6.27 20.34
C ASP A 421 3.45 7.73 19.86
N ILE A 422 4.25 8.06 18.84
CA ILE A 422 4.31 9.40 18.25
C ILE A 422 2.96 9.85 17.67
N LEU A 423 2.10 8.91 17.27
CA LEU A 423 0.80 9.21 16.65
C LEU A 423 -0.20 9.81 17.65
N THR A 424 -0.08 9.49 18.96
CA THR A 424 -0.93 10.06 20.01
C THR A 424 -0.74 11.57 20.10
N GLY A 425 0.52 12.03 20.18
CA GLY A 425 0.85 13.45 20.19
C GLY A 425 0.49 14.16 18.89
N ALA A 426 0.74 13.50 17.75
CA ALA A 426 0.43 14.06 16.44
C ALA A 426 -1.09 14.22 16.21
N THR A 427 -1.91 13.27 16.70
CA THR A 427 -3.37 13.39 16.66
C THR A 427 -3.86 14.50 17.59
N LYS A 428 -3.31 14.56 18.80
CA LYS A 428 -3.64 15.67 19.70
C LYS A 428 -3.36 17.03 19.08
N ASP A 429 -2.20 17.18 18.47
CA ASP A 429 -1.82 18.41 17.75
C ASP A 429 -2.78 18.72 16.58
N ALA A 430 -3.29 17.72 15.87
CA ALA A 430 -4.27 17.92 14.81
C ALA A 430 -5.60 18.44 15.35
N LEU A 431 -6.12 17.82 16.42
CA LEU A 431 -7.35 18.23 17.10
C LEU A 431 -7.25 19.62 17.77
N ASP A 432 -6.06 20.01 18.23
CA ASP A 432 -5.82 21.33 18.84
C ASP A 432 -5.70 22.46 17.81
N ARG A 433 -5.52 22.12 16.52
CA ARG A 433 -5.32 23.09 15.46
C ARG A 433 -6.61 23.84 15.09
N THR A 434 -7.72 23.16 15.08
CA THR A 434 -8.98 23.62 14.55
C THR A 434 -9.99 23.86 15.69
N LYS A 435 -11.04 24.60 15.38
CA LYS A 435 -12.22 24.73 16.25
C LYS A 435 -13.36 23.99 15.58
N GLY A 436 -14.20 23.36 16.38
CA GLY A 436 -15.29 22.52 15.88
C GLY A 436 -14.89 21.06 15.82
N SER A 437 -15.62 20.28 15.05
CA SER A 437 -15.42 18.83 14.96
C SER A 437 -14.43 18.47 13.88
N ASP A 438 -13.61 17.47 14.16
CA ASP A 438 -12.54 16.98 13.28
C ASP A 438 -12.78 15.55 12.84
N PHE A 439 -12.36 15.26 11.60
CA PHE A 439 -12.17 13.92 11.08
C PHE A 439 -10.66 13.61 11.03
N VAL A 440 -10.22 12.64 11.82
CA VAL A 440 -8.80 12.26 11.85
C VAL A 440 -8.63 10.83 11.38
N TYR A 441 -7.82 10.63 10.34
CA TYR A 441 -7.42 9.32 9.85
C TYR A 441 -6.00 9.01 10.29
N THR A 442 -5.84 8.05 11.21
CA THR A 442 -4.55 7.65 11.77
C THR A 442 -4.11 6.31 11.20
N ILE A 443 -2.86 6.20 10.73
CA ILE A 443 -2.29 5.00 10.13
C ILE A 443 -1.09 4.57 10.96
N THR A 444 -1.13 3.36 11.55
CA THR A 444 -0.03 2.78 12.32
C THR A 444 0.99 2.09 11.41
N VAL A 445 2.16 1.69 11.96
CA VAL A 445 3.18 0.96 11.20
C VAL A 445 4.00 -0.02 12.04
N SER A 446 3.91 0.01 13.37
CA SER A 446 4.81 -0.74 14.26
C SER A 446 4.73 -2.25 14.09
N THR A 447 3.58 -2.77 13.69
CA THR A 447 3.30 -4.19 13.46
C THR A 447 3.64 -4.70 12.06
N HIS A 448 4.10 -3.81 11.17
CA HIS A 448 4.49 -4.15 9.79
C HIS A 448 5.66 -5.15 9.76
N GLY A 449 5.62 -6.14 8.84
CA GLY A 449 6.78 -7.04 8.56
C GLY A 449 8.04 -6.25 8.16
N ASN A 450 9.23 -6.80 8.31
CA ASN A 450 9.69 -8.18 8.39
C ASN A 450 9.52 -8.77 9.81
N TYR A 451 9.15 -10.05 9.86
CA TYR A 451 9.13 -10.81 11.09
C TYR A 451 10.38 -11.69 11.12
N PRO A 452 11.29 -11.53 12.11
CA PRO A 452 12.59 -12.18 12.12
C PRO A 452 12.48 -13.67 12.43
N THR A 453 13.21 -14.50 11.69
CA THR A 453 13.34 -15.94 11.97
C THR A 453 14.24 -16.22 13.16
N GLU A 454 15.05 -15.27 13.57
CA GLU A 454 15.92 -15.33 14.74
C GLU A 454 15.27 -14.62 15.92
N LYS A 455 15.64 -14.99 17.12
CA LYS A 455 15.14 -14.36 18.36
C LYS A 455 15.73 -12.96 18.52
N VAL A 456 14.91 -11.93 18.37
CA VAL A 456 15.30 -10.52 18.49
C VAL A 456 14.99 -9.97 19.88
N ILE A 457 13.84 -10.32 20.46
CA ILE A 457 13.44 -9.85 21.80
C ILE A 457 14.02 -10.81 22.83
N ALA A 458 15.02 -10.37 23.59
CA ALA A 458 15.70 -11.22 24.57
C ALA A 458 14.76 -11.67 25.71
N ASN A 459 13.92 -10.77 26.20
CA ASN A 459 12.94 -11.02 27.25
C ASN A 459 11.56 -10.56 26.75
N PRO A 460 10.83 -11.40 25.99
CA PRO A 460 9.52 -11.05 25.50
C PRO A 460 8.52 -10.94 26.67
N GLU A 461 7.68 -9.93 26.63
CA GLU A 461 6.60 -9.75 27.60
C GLU A 461 5.60 -10.88 27.46
N ILE A 462 5.18 -11.17 26.24
CA ILE A 462 4.34 -12.31 25.89
C ILE A 462 5.22 -13.45 25.35
N LYS A 463 5.26 -14.58 26.05
CA LYS A 463 5.89 -15.80 25.54
C LYS A 463 4.94 -16.52 24.61
N VAL A 464 5.45 -17.00 23.49
CA VAL A 464 4.66 -17.60 22.41
C VAL A 464 5.10 -19.02 22.13
N THR A 465 4.14 -19.90 21.86
CA THR A 465 4.36 -21.25 21.39
C THR A 465 3.53 -21.49 20.14
N ALA A 466 4.18 -21.63 18.99
CA ALA A 466 3.55 -22.00 17.73
C ALA A 466 3.54 -23.53 17.58
N ASN A 467 2.47 -24.18 18.04
CA ASN A 467 2.36 -25.62 18.12
C ASN A 467 2.48 -26.28 16.74
N GLY A 468 3.40 -27.23 16.61
CA GLY A 468 3.63 -27.98 15.36
C GLY A 468 4.39 -27.20 14.28
N LYS A 469 4.95 -26.01 14.59
CA LYS A 469 5.75 -25.18 13.68
C LYS A 469 7.24 -25.29 14.02
N SER A 470 8.12 -24.80 13.12
CA SER A 470 9.56 -24.74 13.37
C SER A 470 9.91 -23.62 14.35
N GLU A 471 11.16 -23.62 14.84
CA GLU A 471 11.67 -22.58 15.74
C GLU A 471 11.70 -21.21 15.06
N GLU A 472 12.05 -21.14 13.79
CA GLU A 472 12.04 -19.91 13.01
C GLU A 472 10.63 -19.31 12.94
N VAL A 473 9.61 -20.13 12.68
CA VAL A 473 8.21 -19.70 12.67
C VAL A 473 7.76 -19.26 14.05
N ASN A 474 8.19 -19.98 15.11
CA ASN A 474 7.90 -19.57 16.48
C ASN A 474 8.51 -18.21 16.82
N ASN A 475 9.76 -17.94 16.41
CA ASN A 475 10.42 -16.64 16.61
C ASN A 475 9.70 -15.51 15.88
N GLN A 476 9.22 -15.75 14.64
CA GLN A 476 8.41 -14.79 13.88
C GLN A 476 7.11 -14.44 14.61
N TRP A 477 6.41 -15.43 15.15
CA TRP A 477 5.17 -15.24 15.91
C TRP A 477 5.43 -14.57 17.26
N GLU A 478 6.50 -14.94 17.98
CA GLU A 478 6.86 -14.28 19.24
C GLU A 478 7.14 -12.79 19.01
N TYR A 479 7.88 -12.46 17.96
CA TYR A 479 8.10 -11.06 17.60
C TYR A 479 6.79 -10.33 17.27
N TYR A 480 5.97 -10.89 16.37
CA TYR A 480 4.71 -10.30 15.96
C TYR A 480 3.73 -10.08 17.14
N VAL A 481 3.53 -11.09 17.97
CA VAL A 481 2.64 -11.03 19.12
C VAL A 481 3.06 -9.95 20.13
N ASN A 482 4.37 -9.79 20.33
CA ASN A 482 4.87 -8.71 21.19
C ASN A 482 4.72 -7.32 20.56
N MET A 483 4.70 -7.22 19.22
CA MET A 483 4.36 -5.96 18.53
C MET A 483 2.86 -5.66 18.65
N ILE A 484 1.98 -6.66 18.57
CA ILE A 484 0.53 -6.51 18.84
C ILE A 484 0.29 -6.05 20.27
N HIS A 485 1.01 -6.64 21.24
CA HIS A 485 0.90 -6.22 22.65
C HIS A 485 1.23 -4.73 22.85
N ARG A 486 2.32 -4.27 22.27
CA ARG A 486 2.70 -2.84 22.28
C ARG A 486 1.68 -1.95 21.56
N GLN A 487 1.11 -2.42 20.47
CA GLN A 487 0.05 -1.69 19.77
C GLN A 487 -1.22 -1.59 20.62
N ASP A 488 -1.54 -2.62 21.41
CA ASP A 488 -2.65 -2.62 22.35
C ASP A 488 -2.44 -1.60 23.49
N GLU A 489 -1.23 -1.55 24.06
CA GLU A 489 -0.84 -0.55 25.07
C GLU A 489 -0.91 0.89 24.52
N TRP A 490 -0.43 1.06 23.27
CA TRP A 490 -0.55 2.34 22.56
C TRP A 490 -2.01 2.72 22.36
N LEU A 491 -2.87 1.80 21.90
CA LEU A 491 -4.29 2.06 21.68
C LEU A 491 -4.98 2.52 22.97
N ARG A 492 -4.63 1.93 24.13
CA ARG A 492 -5.09 2.39 25.44
C ARG A 492 -4.67 3.84 25.69
N SER A 493 -3.40 4.16 25.54
CA SER A 493 -2.87 5.51 25.77
C SER A 493 -3.48 6.54 24.81
N TYR A 494 -3.78 6.13 23.58
CA TYR A 494 -4.43 6.97 22.58
C TYR A 494 -5.89 7.30 22.97
N ILE A 495 -6.65 6.31 23.41
CA ILE A 495 -8.02 6.51 23.89
C ILE A 495 -8.05 7.30 25.21
N ASP A 496 -7.09 7.09 26.11
CA ASP A 496 -6.94 7.87 27.32
C ASP A 496 -6.72 9.37 27.01
N MET A 497 -5.90 9.68 26.01
CA MET A 497 -5.71 11.07 25.53
C MET A 497 -7.03 11.66 25.02
N LEU A 498 -7.80 10.91 24.21
CA LEU A 498 -9.11 11.37 23.72
C LEU A 498 -10.11 11.58 24.85
N SER A 499 -10.14 10.68 25.83
CA SER A 499 -11.03 10.77 27.01
C SER A 499 -10.77 12.03 27.84
N GLN A 500 -9.50 12.46 27.94
CA GLN A 500 -9.12 13.65 28.74
C GLN A 500 -9.53 14.97 28.06
N ARG A 501 -9.85 14.95 26.74
CA ARG A 501 -10.27 16.17 26.03
C ARG A 501 -11.69 16.63 26.39
N ASN A 502 -12.54 15.75 26.94
CA ASN A 502 -13.94 16.02 27.18
C ASN A 502 -14.75 16.51 25.97
N GLU A 503 -14.32 16.11 24.77
CA GLU A 503 -15.00 16.36 23.50
C GLU A 503 -15.72 15.09 23.07
N PRO A 504 -16.99 15.16 22.61
CA PRO A 504 -17.65 13.97 22.05
C PRO A 504 -16.80 13.38 20.92
N THR A 505 -16.48 12.10 21.01
CA THR A 505 -15.58 11.45 20.05
C THR A 505 -16.04 10.03 19.77
N LEU A 506 -16.14 9.68 18.49
CA LEU A 506 -16.26 8.33 17.99
C LEU A 506 -14.90 7.88 17.43
N LEU A 507 -14.42 6.71 17.88
CA LEU A 507 -13.24 6.06 17.32
C LEU A 507 -13.65 4.74 16.67
N ILE A 508 -13.10 4.46 15.49
CA ILE A 508 -13.23 3.20 14.74
C ILE A 508 -11.80 2.74 14.44
N ALA A 509 -11.37 1.58 14.94
CA ALA A 509 -10.08 1.00 14.62
C ALA A 509 -10.27 -0.34 13.89
N PHE A 510 -9.55 -0.56 12.81
CA PHE A 510 -9.69 -1.75 11.96
C PHE A 510 -8.34 -2.24 11.45
N GLY A 511 -8.20 -3.58 11.28
CA GLY A 511 -7.05 -4.18 10.62
C GLY A 511 -7.15 -4.04 9.10
N ASP A 512 -6.08 -3.61 8.46
CA ASP A 512 -6.04 -3.44 6.99
C ASP A 512 -5.87 -4.75 6.23
N HIS A 513 -5.12 -5.67 6.77
CA HIS A 513 -4.90 -7.06 6.32
C HIS A 513 -4.19 -7.85 7.42
N ILE A 514 -4.19 -9.17 7.31
CA ILE A 514 -3.41 -10.04 8.20
C ILE A 514 -1.91 -10.01 7.85
N PRO A 515 -1.01 -10.38 8.80
CA PRO A 515 0.44 -10.38 8.58
C PRO A 515 0.90 -11.47 7.60
N THR A 516 2.07 -11.27 6.97
CA THR A 516 2.73 -12.25 6.09
C THR A 516 3.49 -13.33 6.88
N LEU A 517 2.78 -14.11 7.68
CA LEU A 517 3.33 -15.18 8.54
C LEU A 517 3.02 -16.60 8.02
N GLY A 518 2.66 -16.73 6.75
CA GLY A 518 2.42 -18.03 6.11
C GLY A 518 1.20 -18.78 6.66
N ILE A 519 0.17 -18.05 7.05
CA ILE A 519 -1.08 -18.57 7.62
C ILE A 519 -1.97 -19.10 6.49
N ASN A 520 -2.67 -20.21 6.75
CA ASN A 520 -3.71 -20.74 5.87
C ASN A 520 -5.11 -20.48 6.46
N ASP A 521 -6.15 -20.46 5.62
CA ASP A 521 -7.53 -20.24 6.04
C ASP A 521 -7.95 -21.18 7.19
N TYR A 522 -7.60 -22.48 7.09
CA TYR A 522 -7.99 -23.47 8.10
C TYR A 522 -7.30 -23.30 9.45
N GLU A 523 -6.23 -22.49 9.54
CA GLU A 523 -5.51 -22.16 10.76
C GLU A 523 -6.12 -20.99 11.52
N LEU A 524 -7.05 -20.26 10.89
CA LEU A 524 -7.80 -19.16 11.51
C LEU A 524 -9.16 -19.65 12.04
N LYS A 525 -9.64 -19.06 13.13
CA LYS A 525 -11.01 -19.30 13.64
C LYS A 525 -12.05 -18.78 12.67
N SER A 526 -11.80 -17.64 12.02
CA SER A 526 -12.66 -17.09 10.97
C SER A 526 -12.76 -17.99 9.72
N GLY A 527 -11.75 -18.84 9.47
CA GLY A 527 -11.64 -19.66 8.27
C GLY A 527 -11.42 -18.87 6.97
N ASP A 528 -11.01 -17.59 7.06
CA ASP A 528 -10.87 -16.70 5.91
C ASP A 528 -9.72 -15.72 6.13
N LEU A 529 -8.73 -15.69 5.22
CA LEU A 529 -7.57 -14.78 5.27
C LEU A 529 -7.93 -13.31 5.00
N TYR A 530 -9.09 -13.04 4.43
CA TYR A 530 -9.58 -11.70 4.12
C TYR A 530 -10.41 -11.08 5.25
N LYS A 531 -10.54 -11.75 6.39
CA LYS A 531 -11.23 -11.24 7.57
C LYS A 531 -10.23 -10.73 8.60
N THR A 532 -10.28 -9.44 8.84
CA THR A 532 -9.66 -8.79 9.99
C THR A 532 -10.74 -8.46 11.02
N LYS A 533 -10.36 -7.84 12.13
CA LYS A 533 -11.34 -7.34 13.11
C LYS A 533 -11.39 -5.81 13.09
N TYR A 534 -12.51 -5.25 13.51
CA TYR A 534 -12.62 -3.86 13.88
C TYR A 534 -13.22 -3.71 15.27
N ILE A 535 -12.90 -2.62 15.94
CA ILE A 535 -13.52 -2.21 17.21
C ILE A 535 -13.91 -0.74 17.11
N THR A 536 -14.83 -0.34 17.99
CA THR A 536 -15.16 1.06 18.19
C THR A 536 -14.98 1.48 19.63
N TRP A 537 -14.90 2.77 19.84
CA TRP A 537 -15.01 3.41 21.15
C TRP A 537 -15.73 4.75 21.00
N ASN A 538 -16.49 5.14 21.99
CA ASN A 538 -17.08 6.46 22.08
C ASN A 538 -17.28 6.88 23.53
N ASN A 539 -17.33 8.19 23.80
CA ASN A 539 -17.55 8.76 25.13
C ASN A 539 -18.91 9.45 25.31
N PHE A 540 -19.85 9.22 24.39
CA PHE A 540 -21.17 9.87 24.40
C PHE A 540 -22.35 8.87 24.43
N GLY A 541 -22.09 7.58 24.67
CA GLY A 541 -23.13 6.59 24.96
C GLY A 541 -23.78 5.96 23.72
N MET A 542 -23.10 5.88 22.57
CA MET A 542 -23.57 5.09 21.41
C MET A 542 -23.69 3.63 21.81
N GLU A 543 -24.84 3.01 21.58
CA GLU A 543 -25.12 1.62 21.92
C GLU A 543 -24.21 0.64 21.19
N LYS A 544 -23.84 -0.46 21.87
CA LYS A 544 -23.10 -1.56 21.25
C LYS A 544 -24.01 -2.32 20.27
N GLN A 545 -23.56 -2.49 19.02
CA GLN A 545 -24.19 -3.32 18.00
C GLN A 545 -23.10 -4.01 17.19
N ASP A 546 -22.93 -5.30 17.40
CA ASP A 546 -21.93 -6.10 16.67
C ASP A 546 -22.43 -6.47 15.28
N LYS A 547 -21.56 -6.32 14.27
CA LYS A 547 -21.92 -6.54 12.87
C LYS A 547 -20.68 -6.83 12.03
N ASP A 548 -20.73 -7.89 11.23
CA ASP A 548 -19.70 -8.12 10.22
C ASP A 548 -19.93 -7.17 9.04
N LEU A 549 -18.86 -6.51 8.59
CA LEU A 549 -18.89 -5.49 7.53
C LEU A 549 -17.82 -5.75 6.47
N ALA A 550 -18.06 -5.32 5.24
CA ALA A 550 -16.98 -5.12 4.28
C ALA A 550 -16.29 -3.78 4.54
N SER A 551 -14.99 -3.67 4.21
CA SER A 551 -14.20 -2.45 4.40
C SER A 551 -14.88 -1.21 3.80
N TYR A 552 -15.51 -1.30 2.63
CA TYR A 552 -16.26 -0.21 1.99
C TYR A 552 -17.59 0.16 2.68
N GLN A 553 -18.05 -0.63 3.66
CA GLN A 553 -19.24 -0.34 4.47
C GLN A 553 -18.90 0.31 5.82
N LEU A 554 -17.66 0.11 6.29
CA LEU A 554 -17.27 0.35 7.69
C LEU A 554 -17.62 1.76 8.15
N THR A 555 -17.13 2.79 7.49
CA THR A 555 -17.39 4.19 7.88
C THR A 555 -18.87 4.56 7.68
N SER A 556 -19.51 4.06 6.61
CA SER A 556 -20.91 4.35 6.32
C SER A 556 -21.87 3.82 7.38
N GLU A 557 -21.58 2.68 8.01
CA GLU A 557 -22.36 2.12 9.12
C GLU A 557 -22.39 3.07 10.32
N PHE A 558 -21.23 3.54 10.75
CA PHE A 558 -21.14 4.40 11.93
C PHE A 558 -21.61 5.84 11.66
N LEU A 559 -21.42 6.34 10.45
CA LEU A 559 -22.01 7.61 10.02
C LEU A 559 -23.56 7.54 10.01
N ASN A 560 -24.15 6.41 9.58
CA ASN A 560 -25.59 6.17 9.69
C ASN A 560 -26.09 6.28 11.13
N ARG A 561 -25.36 5.68 12.05
CA ARG A 561 -25.71 5.69 13.48
C ARG A 561 -25.53 7.08 14.14
N LEU A 562 -24.71 7.95 13.55
CA LEU A 562 -24.60 9.35 13.93
C LEU A 562 -25.66 10.24 13.27
N GLY A 563 -26.51 9.71 12.37
CA GLY A 563 -27.47 10.48 11.60
C GLY A 563 -26.85 11.29 10.45
N PHE A 564 -25.63 10.96 10.04
CA PHE A 564 -24.96 11.61 8.92
C PHE A 564 -25.26 10.85 7.61
N HIS A 565 -25.86 11.53 6.64
CA HIS A 565 -26.35 10.95 5.39
C HIS A 565 -25.84 11.66 4.13
N GLU A 566 -24.85 12.53 4.25
CA GLU A 566 -24.23 13.17 3.11
C GLU A 566 -23.28 12.20 2.39
N GLY A 567 -23.01 12.47 1.13
CA GLY A 567 -22.23 11.63 0.26
C GLY A 567 -23.05 10.58 -0.51
N THR A 568 -22.68 10.36 -1.76
CA THR A 568 -23.33 9.40 -2.65
C THR A 568 -23.05 7.98 -2.23
N MET A 569 -21.78 7.68 -1.95
CA MET A 569 -21.34 6.35 -1.55
C MET A 569 -21.83 6.02 -0.15
N VAL A 570 -21.69 6.94 0.80
CA VAL A 570 -22.21 6.80 2.17
C VAL A 570 -23.70 6.49 2.16
N SER A 571 -24.52 7.33 1.51
CA SER A 571 -25.97 7.13 1.40
C SER A 571 -26.35 5.83 0.69
N TYR A 572 -25.57 5.40 -0.32
CA TYR A 572 -25.80 4.13 -1.01
C TYR A 572 -25.64 2.96 -0.05
N HIS A 573 -24.52 2.90 0.68
CA HIS A 573 -24.28 1.81 1.64
C HIS A 573 -25.31 1.78 2.75
N GLN A 574 -25.66 2.92 3.32
CA GLN A 574 -26.68 3.02 4.36
C GLN A 574 -28.01 2.44 3.89
N ARG A 575 -28.50 2.84 2.72
CA ARG A 575 -29.76 2.32 2.15
C ARG A 575 -29.71 0.82 1.87
N MET A 576 -28.57 0.30 1.41
CA MET A 576 -28.44 -1.13 1.13
C MET A 576 -28.39 -1.94 2.44
N MET A 577 -27.71 -1.44 3.46
CA MET A 577 -27.66 -2.06 4.78
C MET A 577 -29.02 -2.02 5.48
N ASP A 578 -29.76 -0.92 5.41
CA ASP A 578 -31.10 -0.76 5.98
C ASP A 578 -32.12 -1.70 5.33
N LYS A 579 -31.93 -2.03 4.04
CA LYS A 579 -32.71 -3.06 3.33
C LYS A 579 -32.32 -4.49 3.70
N GLY A 580 -31.28 -4.69 4.50
CA GLY A 580 -30.73 -5.99 4.84
C GLY A 580 -30.04 -6.69 3.67
N GLU A 581 -29.60 -5.95 2.64
CA GLU A 581 -28.90 -6.50 1.49
C GLU A 581 -27.49 -6.97 1.87
N ASN A 582 -27.18 -8.20 1.43
CA ASN A 582 -25.82 -8.72 1.62
C ASN A 582 -24.83 -7.95 0.74
N ALA A 583 -23.72 -7.50 1.32
CA ALA A 583 -22.66 -6.74 0.66
C ALA A 583 -22.12 -7.43 -0.62
N ALA A 584 -22.13 -8.77 -0.65
CA ALA A 584 -21.68 -9.56 -1.81
C ALA A 584 -22.81 -9.89 -2.81
N SER A 585 -24.05 -9.46 -2.59
CA SER A 585 -25.17 -9.73 -3.50
C SER A 585 -24.95 -9.03 -4.86
N LEU A 586 -25.45 -9.64 -5.93
CA LEU A 586 -25.34 -9.05 -7.27
C LEU A 586 -26.02 -7.67 -7.34
N ASN A 587 -27.14 -7.51 -6.63
CA ASN A 587 -27.86 -6.22 -6.59
C ASN A 587 -27.00 -5.13 -5.97
N TYR A 588 -26.38 -5.42 -4.81
CA TYR A 588 -25.46 -4.50 -4.13
C TYR A 588 -24.27 -4.16 -5.00
N MET A 589 -23.60 -5.19 -5.54
CA MET A 589 -22.39 -5.03 -6.31
C MET A 589 -22.59 -4.30 -7.64
N ASN A 590 -23.70 -4.54 -8.33
CA ASN A 590 -24.00 -3.85 -9.58
C ASN A 590 -24.23 -2.34 -9.35
N GLY A 591 -24.98 -1.96 -8.33
CA GLY A 591 -25.20 -0.55 -7.99
C GLY A 591 -23.91 0.14 -7.56
N LEU A 592 -23.04 -0.57 -6.80
CA LEU A 592 -21.73 -0.07 -6.38
C LEU A 592 -20.81 0.15 -7.59
N ASP A 593 -20.76 -0.80 -8.54
CA ASP A 593 -19.98 -0.68 -9.78
C ASP A 593 -20.44 0.52 -10.64
N GLU A 594 -21.74 0.68 -10.79
CA GLU A 594 -22.33 1.79 -11.56
C GLU A 594 -22.00 3.16 -10.97
N LEU A 595 -22.17 3.32 -9.66
CA LEU A 595 -21.85 4.57 -8.95
C LEU A 595 -20.35 4.85 -8.97
N GLN A 596 -19.53 3.88 -8.61
CA GLN A 596 -18.07 4.04 -8.61
C GLN A 596 -17.55 4.39 -10.01
N TYR A 597 -18.08 3.73 -11.06
CA TYR A 597 -17.72 4.08 -12.43
C TYR A 597 -18.13 5.51 -12.77
N ASP A 598 -19.34 5.92 -12.39
CA ASP A 598 -19.85 7.27 -12.66
C ASP A 598 -18.97 8.36 -12.05
N LEU A 599 -18.55 8.14 -10.80
CA LEU A 599 -17.76 9.11 -10.04
C LEU A 599 -16.31 9.23 -10.52
N LEU A 600 -15.69 8.09 -10.90
CA LEU A 600 -14.24 8.05 -11.23
C LEU A 600 -13.95 8.12 -12.73
N TYR A 601 -14.79 7.52 -13.56
CA TYR A 601 -14.55 7.35 -15.01
C TYR A 601 -15.69 7.86 -15.88
N GLY A 602 -16.87 8.05 -15.29
CA GLY A 602 -18.10 8.37 -15.97
C GLY A 602 -18.30 9.86 -16.22
N LYS A 603 -19.55 10.24 -16.22
CA LYS A 603 -19.98 11.62 -16.50
C LYS A 603 -20.47 12.35 -15.25
N ARG A 604 -20.26 11.77 -14.07
CA ARG A 604 -20.71 12.33 -12.79
C ARG A 604 -22.21 12.66 -12.77
N TYR A 605 -23.03 11.78 -13.36
CA TYR A 605 -24.48 11.94 -13.35
C TYR A 605 -25.06 12.02 -11.93
N ALA A 606 -24.40 11.37 -10.97
CA ALA A 606 -24.73 11.50 -9.54
C ALA A 606 -24.67 12.95 -9.05
N TYR A 607 -23.82 13.78 -9.64
CA TYR A 607 -23.63 15.20 -9.33
C TYR A 607 -24.14 16.13 -10.42
N ASN A 608 -25.02 15.66 -11.32
CA ASN A 608 -25.51 16.41 -12.48
C ASN A 608 -24.39 16.89 -13.43
N GLY A 609 -23.26 16.21 -13.45
CA GLY A 609 -22.09 16.54 -14.27
C GLY A 609 -21.15 17.58 -13.64
N GLU A 610 -21.39 17.98 -12.40
CA GLU A 610 -20.56 18.95 -11.67
C GLU A 610 -19.37 18.28 -10.97
N ASP A 611 -18.36 19.08 -10.64
CA ASP A 611 -17.24 18.70 -9.77
C ASP A 611 -17.58 19.07 -8.32
N LYS A 612 -18.27 18.15 -7.64
CA LYS A 612 -18.77 18.39 -6.28
C LYS A 612 -17.68 18.36 -5.21
N TYR A 613 -16.65 17.54 -5.40
CA TYR A 613 -15.61 17.29 -4.41
C TYR A 613 -14.19 17.53 -4.98
N PRO A 614 -13.81 18.80 -5.25
CA PRO A 614 -12.52 19.11 -5.82
C PRO A 614 -11.38 18.73 -4.86
N ALA A 615 -10.22 18.39 -5.43
CA ALA A 615 -9.00 18.15 -4.67
C ALA A 615 -8.63 19.36 -3.80
N THR A 616 -8.05 19.08 -2.63
CA THR A 616 -7.55 20.12 -1.72
C THR A 616 -6.11 20.49 -2.02
N ASP A 617 -5.70 21.69 -1.63
CA ASP A 617 -4.27 22.03 -1.47
C ASP A 617 -3.80 21.51 -0.11
N ILE A 618 -3.59 20.17 -0.04
CA ILE A 618 -3.27 19.50 1.22
C ILE A 618 -2.01 20.06 1.87
N GLU A 619 -2.14 20.52 3.10
CA GLU A 619 -1.03 21.05 3.87
C GLU A 619 -0.22 19.92 4.53
N MET A 620 1.09 19.86 4.26
CA MET A 620 1.97 18.88 4.92
C MET A 620 2.36 19.38 6.32
N GLY A 621 2.02 18.57 7.35
CA GLY A 621 2.13 18.94 8.77
C GLY A 621 1.03 19.94 9.21
N ILE A 622 0.99 20.23 10.48
CA ILE A 622 -0.08 21.05 11.11
C ILE A 622 0.39 22.41 11.61
N GLY A 623 1.67 22.74 11.48
CA GLY A 623 2.21 24.00 11.97
C GLY A 623 3.39 24.49 11.15
N ASN A 624 3.66 25.79 11.23
CA ASN A 624 4.74 26.37 10.45
C ASN A 624 6.11 25.92 10.96
N VAL A 625 6.98 25.57 10.03
CA VAL A 625 8.42 25.44 10.27
C VAL A 625 8.99 26.85 10.23
N LEU A 626 9.60 27.30 11.31
CA LEU A 626 10.11 28.65 11.41
C LEU A 626 11.58 28.66 11.81
N ILE A 627 12.33 29.60 11.27
CA ILE A 627 13.66 30.00 11.76
C ILE A 627 13.42 31.24 12.63
N ASP A 628 13.82 31.15 13.93
CA ASP A 628 13.70 32.25 14.87
C ASP A 628 15.00 33.07 14.92
N LYS A 629 16.15 32.38 15.03
CA LYS A 629 17.46 32.99 15.17
C LYS A 629 18.59 32.06 14.77
N MET A 630 19.75 32.65 14.45
CA MET A 630 20.95 31.91 14.08
C MET A 630 22.17 32.44 14.87
N TYR A 631 23.00 31.52 15.33
CA TYR A 631 24.24 31.86 16.08
C TYR A 631 25.42 31.10 15.54
N HIS A 632 26.56 31.82 15.45
CA HIS A 632 27.85 31.25 15.11
C HIS A 632 28.59 30.81 16.38
N PHE A 633 28.98 29.53 16.46
CA PHE A 633 29.75 28.96 17.55
C PHE A 633 30.61 27.78 17.11
N ASN A 634 31.90 27.77 17.44
CA ASN A 634 32.84 26.67 17.19
C ASN A 634 32.80 26.10 15.75
N ASN A 635 33.06 26.95 14.75
CA ASN A 635 33.03 26.58 13.32
C ASN A 635 31.67 26.04 12.81
N ARG A 636 30.60 26.41 13.48
CA ARG A 636 29.22 26.05 13.10
C ARG A 636 28.27 27.21 13.27
N VAL A 637 27.27 27.24 12.40
CA VAL A 637 26.07 28.07 12.59
C VAL A 637 24.94 27.18 13.07
N TYR A 638 24.43 27.53 14.26
CA TYR A 638 23.24 26.90 14.87
C TYR A 638 22.02 27.71 14.49
N ILE A 639 21.03 27.01 13.95
CA ILE A 639 19.76 27.56 13.51
C ILE A 639 18.72 27.12 14.52
N TYR A 640 18.15 28.08 15.25
CA TYR A 640 17.08 27.87 16.21
C TYR A 640 15.74 28.19 15.56
N GLY A 641 14.74 27.39 15.89
CA GLY A 641 13.42 27.55 15.32
C GLY A 641 12.43 26.54 15.85
N THR A 642 11.39 26.26 15.08
CA THR A 642 10.29 25.38 15.50
C THR A 642 10.01 24.30 14.46
N ARG A 643 9.58 23.13 14.93
CA ARG A 643 9.13 21.98 14.13
C ARG A 643 10.20 21.44 13.16
N PHE A 644 11.47 21.51 13.54
CA PHE A 644 12.52 20.81 12.80
C PHE A 644 12.42 19.31 13.06
N THR A 645 12.73 18.53 12.03
CA THR A 645 12.77 17.06 12.09
C THR A 645 14.07 16.54 11.51
N ARG A 646 14.32 15.25 11.60
CA ARG A 646 15.49 14.60 10.97
C ARG A 646 15.50 14.72 9.44
N TRP A 647 14.36 15.06 8.83
CA TRP A 647 14.18 15.34 7.39
C TRP A 647 14.23 16.83 7.04
N SER A 648 14.61 17.68 8.00
CA SER A 648 14.84 19.10 7.75
C SER A 648 16.22 19.32 7.14
N HIS A 649 16.27 19.97 5.98
CA HIS A 649 17.48 20.35 5.27
C HIS A 649 17.60 21.86 5.20
N VAL A 650 18.80 22.38 5.52
CA VAL A 650 19.10 23.81 5.42
C VAL A 650 19.51 24.11 3.99
N TYR A 651 19.00 25.23 3.47
CA TYR A 651 19.34 25.80 2.18
C TYR A 651 19.92 27.21 2.39
N VAL A 652 21.06 27.48 1.78
CA VAL A 652 21.72 28.79 1.78
C VAL A 652 21.67 29.35 0.36
N ASN A 653 21.04 30.49 0.16
CA ASN A 653 20.80 31.10 -1.15
C ASN A 653 20.14 30.15 -2.15
N GLY A 654 19.29 29.25 -1.67
CA GLY A 654 18.56 28.25 -2.47
C GLY A 654 19.31 26.93 -2.73
N GLU A 655 20.57 26.81 -2.28
CA GLU A 655 21.39 25.61 -2.41
C GLU A 655 21.38 24.76 -1.13
N SER A 656 21.17 23.43 -1.25
CA SER A 656 21.15 22.51 -0.11
C SER A 656 22.55 22.39 0.51
N VAL A 657 22.64 22.51 1.83
CA VAL A 657 23.89 22.34 2.57
C VAL A 657 23.80 21.20 3.58
N LYS A 658 24.96 20.58 3.89
CA LYS A 658 25.01 19.49 4.86
C LYS A 658 24.47 19.93 6.21
N THR A 659 23.28 19.45 6.55
CA THR A 659 22.56 19.78 7.77
C THR A 659 22.79 18.70 8.83
N LYS A 660 22.98 19.10 10.09
CA LYS A 660 22.99 18.22 11.25
C LYS A 660 21.78 18.54 12.12
N TYR A 661 20.85 17.60 12.20
CA TYR A 661 19.75 17.67 13.15
C TYR A 661 20.26 17.53 14.59
N LYS A 662 19.76 18.35 15.49
CA LYS A 662 20.08 18.35 16.93
C LYS A 662 18.84 18.08 17.78
N SER A 663 17.75 18.77 17.48
CA SER A 663 16.44 18.62 18.13
C SER A 663 15.36 19.25 17.25
N GLY A 664 14.10 19.10 17.64
CA GLY A 664 12.96 19.78 16.99
C GLY A 664 13.06 21.31 16.94
N GLN A 665 14.01 21.89 17.65
CA GLN A 665 14.24 23.34 17.71
C GLN A 665 15.61 23.78 17.19
N VAL A 666 16.54 22.85 16.91
CA VAL A 666 17.93 23.22 16.58
C VAL A 666 18.49 22.38 15.42
N LEU A 667 18.93 23.06 14.38
CA LEU A 667 19.77 22.51 13.31
C LEU A 667 21.16 23.12 13.37
N ALA A 668 22.16 22.46 12.77
CA ALA A 668 23.51 23.00 12.67
C ALA A 668 24.10 22.75 11.28
N ILE A 669 24.79 23.76 10.73
CA ILE A 669 25.56 23.70 9.48
C ILE A 669 27.01 24.13 9.74
N SER A 670 27.90 23.88 8.76
CA SER A 670 29.25 24.42 8.82
C SER A 670 29.23 25.94 8.56
N ASP A 671 30.03 26.71 9.29
CA ASP A 671 30.22 28.15 9.05
C ASP A 671 30.82 28.45 7.67
N LYS A 672 31.51 27.48 7.05
CA LYS A 672 32.13 27.62 5.73
C LYS A 672 31.15 27.72 4.57
N VAL A 673 29.90 27.32 4.79
CA VAL A 673 28.85 27.25 3.74
C VAL A 673 27.88 28.42 3.80
N VAL A 674 28.04 29.34 4.74
CA VAL A 674 27.17 30.52 4.92
C VAL A 674 28.00 31.75 5.23
N LYS A 675 27.64 32.91 4.68
CA LYS A 675 28.32 34.21 4.86
C LYS A 675 27.32 35.24 5.36
N ASP A 676 27.82 36.29 5.98
CA ASP A 676 26.98 37.42 6.39
C ASP A 676 26.18 37.97 5.21
N GLY A 677 24.89 38.14 5.41
CA GLY A 677 23.93 38.56 4.40
C GLY A 677 23.28 37.42 3.58
N ASP A 678 23.72 36.16 3.73
CA ASP A 678 23.11 35.04 3.00
C ASP A 678 21.69 34.75 3.50
N ILE A 679 20.82 34.36 2.56
CA ILE A 679 19.43 33.92 2.85
C ILE A 679 19.45 32.46 3.22
N VAL A 680 18.92 32.15 4.39
CA VAL A 680 18.78 30.79 4.92
C VAL A 680 17.30 30.38 4.97
N THR A 681 17.00 29.18 4.49
CA THR A 681 15.71 28.53 4.64
C THR A 681 15.87 27.10 5.12
N VAL A 682 14.85 26.56 5.77
CA VAL A 682 14.77 25.14 6.13
C VAL A 682 13.66 24.51 5.31
N ARG A 683 13.96 23.41 4.65
CA ARG A 683 12.99 22.64 3.87
C ARG A 683 12.84 21.24 4.45
N GLN A 684 11.62 20.80 4.62
CA GLN A 684 11.29 19.41 4.94
C GLN A 684 11.00 18.69 3.62
N MET A 685 11.83 17.68 3.36
CA MET A 685 11.86 17.00 2.06
C MET A 685 11.34 15.57 2.22
N GLY A 686 10.38 15.21 1.39
CA GLY A 686 9.98 13.82 1.20
C GLY A 686 10.92 13.07 0.27
N SER A 687 10.63 11.79 0.01
CA SER A 687 11.36 10.99 -0.98
C SER A 687 11.32 11.63 -2.38
N ASN A 688 12.34 11.34 -3.20
CA ASN A 688 12.50 11.90 -4.56
C ASN A 688 12.56 13.43 -4.60
N ASP A 689 13.21 14.05 -3.60
CA ASP A 689 13.39 15.50 -3.49
C ASP A 689 12.07 16.31 -3.53
N THR A 690 10.97 15.71 -3.09
CA THR A 690 9.68 16.39 -3.02
C THR A 690 9.69 17.39 -1.87
N LEU A 691 9.49 18.67 -2.17
CA LEU A 691 9.29 19.68 -1.14
C LEU A 691 7.92 19.51 -0.47
N PHE A 692 7.91 19.23 0.83
CA PHE A 692 6.69 19.17 1.63
C PHE A 692 6.40 20.51 2.30
N ARG A 693 7.39 21.10 2.96
CA ARG A 693 7.23 22.37 3.66
C ARG A 693 8.54 23.16 3.66
N GLN A 694 8.42 24.48 3.64
CA GLN A 694 9.55 25.41 3.74
C GLN A 694 9.31 26.41 4.86
N SER A 695 10.38 26.77 5.59
CA SER A 695 10.34 27.82 6.61
C SER A 695 10.21 29.22 5.99
N ASN A 696 10.06 30.22 6.87
CA ASN A 696 10.37 31.60 6.52
C ASN A 696 11.80 31.73 5.99
N MET A 697 12.06 32.79 5.22
CA MET A 697 13.41 33.21 4.85
C MET A 697 14.03 34.02 6.00
N ALA A 698 15.25 33.66 6.40
CA ALA A 698 16.00 34.38 7.41
C ALA A 698 17.35 34.85 6.84
N VAL A 699 17.76 36.06 7.12
CA VAL A 699 19.09 36.56 6.73
C VAL A 699 20.08 36.20 7.82
N TYR A 700 21.21 35.58 7.45
CA TYR A 700 22.25 35.25 8.39
C TYR A 700 23.10 36.50 8.65
N HIS A 701 23.30 36.83 9.93
CA HIS A 701 24.27 37.86 10.37
C HIS A 701 25.32 37.19 11.24
N ASP A 702 26.61 37.41 10.91
CA ASP A 702 27.74 36.80 11.60
C ASP A 702 27.96 37.44 12.99
N SER A 703 27.05 37.18 13.93
CA SER A 703 27.23 37.53 15.33
C SER A 703 28.07 36.44 15.99
N LYS A 704 29.38 36.71 16.17
CA LYS A 704 30.25 35.82 16.94
C LYS A 704 29.95 36.01 18.42
N VAL A 705 29.28 34.99 19.01
CA VAL A 705 29.20 34.88 20.47
C VAL A 705 30.60 34.53 20.98
N THR A 706 31.36 35.50 21.49
CA THR A 706 32.64 35.27 22.14
C THR A 706 32.39 34.71 23.56
N ALA A 707 33.29 33.85 24.07
CA ALA A 707 33.17 33.25 25.39
C ALA A 707 33.07 34.29 26.55
N LYS A 708 33.33 35.55 26.30
CA LYS A 708 33.16 36.68 27.24
C LYS A 708 31.68 37.01 27.50
N ASP A 709 30.80 36.76 26.55
CA ASP A 709 29.37 37.08 26.72
C ASP A 709 28.61 36.05 27.61
N LYS A 710 29.25 34.89 27.89
CA LYS A 710 28.73 33.92 28.84
C LYS A 710 28.95 34.26 30.31
N SER A 711 29.91 35.14 30.60
CA SER A 711 30.27 35.47 31.98
C SER A 711 29.44 36.62 32.59
N SER A 712 28.56 37.26 31.81
CA SER A 712 27.73 38.38 32.31
C SER A 712 26.31 37.96 32.71
N ASP A 713 25.86 36.75 32.31
CA ASP A 713 24.51 36.26 32.67
C ASP A 713 24.49 35.22 33.80
N ASP A 714 25.67 34.75 34.30
CA ASP A 714 25.76 33.72 35.33
C ASP A 714 25.99 34.33 36.75
N ASN A 715 25.70 35.64 36.99
CA ASN A 715 25.77 36.26 38.30
C ASN A 715 24.39 36.63 38.89
N GLU A 716 23.41 35.77 38.74
CA GLU A 716 22.32 35.69 39.71
C GLU A 716 22.45 34.35 40.46
N GLU A 717 23.18 34.37 41.56
CA GLU A 717 23.08 33.32 42.58
C GLU A 717 21.65 33.26 43.08
N PRO A 718 21.05 32.09 43.14
CA PRO A 718 19.80 31.92 43.93
C PRO A 718 20.18 32.09 45.41
N SER A 719 19.65 33.11 46.03
CA SER A 719 19.68 33.28 47.49
C SER A 719 19.10 32.04 48.16
N THR A 720 19.98 31.32 48.84
CA THR A 720 19.58 30.31 49.82
C THR A 720 18.88 31.02 50.98
N GLU A 721 17.57 30.96 51.05
CA GLU A 721 16.86 31.06 52.33
C GLU A 721 16.77 29.68 52.95
N ASP A 722 17.61 29.46 53.96
CA ASP A 722 17.41 28.44 54.95
C ASP A 722 16.08 28.67 55.65
N SER A 723 15.21 27.68 55.68
CA SER A 723 14.19 27.50 56.69
C SER A 723 14.21 26.05 57.16
N ASP A 724 14.99 25.81 58.23
CA ASP A 724 14.67 24.80 59.18
C ASP A 724 13.17 24.95 59.63
N ASP A 725 12.40 23.87 59.63
CA ASP A 725 11.75 23.32 60.81
C ASP A 725 10.85 22.12 60.50
N ASN A 726 11.17 21.04 61.15
CA ASN A 726 10.37 20.02 61.79
C ASN A 726 8.85 19.88 61.49
N GLN A 727 8.39 18.84 60.94
CA GLN A 727 7.69 17.68 61.53
C GLN A 727 7.24 16.67 60.46
#